data_100d0493f5c585f2be112d8bf4744041
#
_entry.id   100d0493f5c585f2be112d8bf4744041
#
_cell.length_a   1.000
_cell.length_b   1.000
_cell.length_c   1.000
_cell.angle_alpha   90.00
_cell.angle_beta   90.00
_cell.angle_gamma   90.00
#
_symmetry.space_group_name_H-M   'P 1'
#
loop_
_entity.id
_entity.type
_entity.pdbx_description
1 polymer ?
#
loop_
_entity_poly.entity_id
_entity_poly.type
_entity_poly.pdbx_seq_one_letter_code
_entity_poly.pdbx_strand_id
1 'polypeptide(L)'
;MGSFCRYSVVMRKIYGLILGLMLLCSAECSAQYNRDYFFWVGRKYMMDNDFKEAIRTLNILLRFDDDAYEGYFLRGIAKYNLDDLLGADADFTIAIEKNPVFTTAYTYRAITRSRLGNYDDALNDFREAIELRPDLPNPYFSRGVTRLLNQQFREAISDFDNFIKYEKKVADAYINRGVCYLYLKDTVRAYDNFNTAIRTNRENPASYNRRGALYMQQKRFDDAEADFDKAIECDSSYVLSYFNRALVYNETNRPTQSLRDLDKVLSLDSTSSITYFNRAIVRTQVGDYNRALDDYNRVAHYSPDNVLVYYNRAILYSHLGEVKKAVADYTKAIELYPDFANAYLGRSNLRRLLRDTAGARSDKEIADRKIAEYRSRLSDSTYSIYADTTRRFDRLLSFDSKMAGSSFERIAARRSDDDKMTLLPLYRFTFIKDDSTHTAVATTRFHSQRAEDFIARVGNPLLRISRSTTNIAPDSLIAIHRTHKQATHAATDDKAWISLFELAISESLIKQYTNAVNTYTVAIEHNPANPFLYLNRAATRAEMIDFISSIDNAYQRISIESDPASRLHNSHTRNYDYDDAIDDLTKAIKLYSGFAYAYYDRANLLALSGRLPEAFDDYTKAIELNPNFAEAHYNRGLIQIFMKDTRKGCLDISKAGELGIGEAYEVLKIYAGE
;
A
#
# COMPACT_ATOMS: atom_id res chain seq x y z
N MET A 1 56.13 38.83 50.44
CA MET A 1 55.07 37.90 50.83
C MET A 1 53.64 38.29 50.38
N GLY A 2 53.40 39.44 49.74
CA GLY A 2 52.05 39.90 49.38
C GLY A 2 51.52 39.47 48.01
N SER A 3 52.38 38.99 47.10
CA SER A 3 51.91 38.65 45.70
C SER A 3 51.40 37.19 45.54
N PHE A 4 51.89 36.27 46.34
CA PHE A 4 51.49 34.85 46.31
C PHE A 4 50.07 34.62 46.86
N CYS A 5 49.62 35.44 47.80
CA CYS A 5 48.29 35.31 48.39
C CYS A 5 47.15 35.80 47.43
N ARG A 6 47.44 36.79 46.59
CA ARG A 6 46.46 37.29 45.55
C ARG A 6 46.28 36.30 44.42
N TYR A 7 47.30 35.56 44.00
CA TYR A 7 47.21 34.55 42.94
C TYR A 7 46.37 33.35 43.37
N SER A 8 46.47 32.92 44.63
CA SER A 8 45.69 31.79 45.18
C SER A 8 44.19 32.12 45.26
N VAL A 9 43.82 33.37 45.59
CA VAL A 9 42.44 33.80 45.71
C VAL A 9 41.77 33.97 44.30
N VAL A 10 42.56 34.47 43.33
CA VAL A 10 42.09 34.61 41.94
C VAL A 10 41.91 33.23 41.28
N MET A 11 42.87 32.31 41.49
CA MET A 11 42.74 30.92 40.98
C MET A 11 41.55 30.15 41.61
N ARG A 12 41.30 30.32 42.91
CA ARG A 12 40.10 29.73 43.56
C ARG A 12 38.79 30.29 43.01
N LYS A 13 38.76 31.61 42.70
CA LYS A 13 37.58 32.22 42.03
C LYS A 13 37.41 31.73 40.61
N ILE A 14 38.47 31.53 39.83
CA ILE A 14 38.45 30.99 38.48
C ILE A 14 38.04 29.51 38.53
N TYR A 15 38.56 28.71 39.43
CA TYR A 15 38.12 27.31 39.63
C TYR A 15 36.64 27.20 40.06
N GLY A 16 36.19 28.09 40.94
CA GLY A 16 34.78 28.20 41.34
C GLY A 16 33.87 28.59 40.16
N LEU A 17 34.35 29.49 39.28
CA LEU A 17 33.60 29.90 38.09
C LEU A 17 33.56 28.80 37.03
N ILE A 18 34.66 28.08 36.82
CA ILE A 18 34.75 26.91 35.92
C ILE A 18 33.89 25.76 36.45
N LEU A 19 33.88 25.50 37.74
CA LEU A 19 33.05 24.47 38.38
C LEU A 19 31.56 24.88 38.29
N GLY A 20 31.24 26.12 38.50
CA GLY A 20 29.90 26.70 38.30
C GLY A 20 29.41 26.63 36.86
N LEU A 21 30.29 26.93 35.90
CA LEU A 21 30.04 26.77 34.47
C LEU A 21 29.87 25.29 34.06
N MET A 22 30.70 24.39 34.62
CA MET A 22 30.54 22.92 34.40
C MET A 22 29.26 22.38 35.02
N LEU A 23 28.85 22.87 36.19
CA LEU A 23 27.55 22.54 36.81
C LEU A 23 26.35 23.15 36.03
N LEU A 24 26.48 24.33 35.47
CA LEU A 24 25.48 24.90 34.58
C LEU A 24 25.42 24.18 33.24
N CYS A 25 26.57 23.84 32.63
CA CYS A 25 26.60 23.01 31.42
C CYS A 25 26.11 21.57 31.70
N SER A 26 26.34 20.98 32.88
CA SER A 26 25.76 19.69 33.25
C SER A 26 24.27 19.79 33.55
N ALA A 27 23.77 20.94 34.02
CA ALA A 27 22.34 21.19 34.18
C ALA A 27 21.64 21.46 32.85
N GLU A 28 22.35 22.06 31.86
CA GLU A 28 21.82 22.20 30.50
C GLU A 28 21.96 20.93 29.67
N CYS A 29 22.94 20.06 29.94
CA CYS A 29 23.05 18.71 29.37
C CYS A 29 22.09 17.69 29.97
N SER A 30 21.51 17.94 31.12
CA SER A 30 20.26 17.30 31.55
C SER A 30 19.07 18.15 31.04
N ALA A 31 18.97 18.39 29.74
CA ALA A 31 17.68 18.57 29.10
C ALA A 31 16.88 17.34 29.51
N GLN A 32 16.13 17.50 30.61
CA GLN A 32 15.30 16.42 31.16
C GLN A 32 14.40 15.98 30.02
N TYR A 33 14.71 14.80 29.51
CA TYR A 33 13.89 14.12 28.55
C TYR A 33 12.51 13.99 29.18
N ASN A 34 11.62 14.89 28.82
CA ASN A 34 10.31 14.95 29.43
C ASN A 34 9.41 13.93 28.70
N ARG A 35 9.31 12.71 29.26
CA ARG A 35 8.40 11.64 28.84
C ARG A 35 7.00 12.19 28.55
N ASP A 36 6.47 13.00 29.46
CA ASP A 36 5.12 13.54 29.39
C ASP A 36 4.96 14.50 28.20
N TYR A 37 6.02 15.22 27.84
CA TYR A 37 6.03 16.11 26.67
C TYR A 37 5.84 15.31 25.38
N PHE A 38 6.62 14.26 25.12
CA PHE A 38 6.49 13.45 23.90
C PHE A 38 5.19 12.68 23.86
N PHE A 39 4.71 12.21 25.00
CA PHE A 39 3.40 11.57 25.10
C PHE A 39 2.29 12.57 24.75
N TRP A 40 2.33 13.78 25.31
CA TRP A 40 1.33 14.82 25.04
C TRP A 40 1.38 15.31 23.59
N VAL A 41 2.57 15.53 23.01
CA VAL A 41 2.75 15.93 21.62
C VAL A 41 2.26 14.82 20.67
N GLY A 42 2.58 13.56 20.96
CA GLY A 42 2.06 12.43 20.21
C GLY A 42 0.54 12.38 20.20
N ARG A 43 -0.09 12.57 21.38
CA ARG A 43 -1.56 12.68 21.47
C ARG A 43 -2.13 13.86 20.70
N LYS A 44 -1.44 15.00 20.69
CA LYS A 44 -1.87 16.16 19.91
C LYS A 44 -1.89 15.82 18.42
N TYR A 45 -0.81 15.23 17.87
CA TYR A 45 -0.81 14.80 16.47
C TYR A 45 -1.90 13.78 16.16
N MET A 46 -2.22 12.89 17.11
CA MET A 46 -3.38 11.97 16.97
C MET A 46 -4.71 12.74 16.83
N MET A 47 -4.91 13.80 17.61
CA MET A 47 -6.13 14.64 17.53
C MET A 47 -6.19 15.44 16.23
N ASP A 48 -5.04 15.86 15.71
CA ASP A 48 -4.91 16.59 14.46
C ASP A 48 -4.96 15.66 13.21
N ASN A 49 -5.13 14.34 13.40
CA ASN A 49 -5.07 13.27 12.39
C ASN A 49 -3.73 13.21 11.64
N ASP A 50 -2.66 13.78 12.20
CA ASP A 50 -1.31 13.67 11.66
C ASP A 50 -0.62 12.41 12.22
N PHE A 51 -1.09 11.25 11.77
CA PHE A 51 -0.66 9.97 12.28
C PHE A 51 0.83 9.67 12.01
N LYS A 52 1.39 10.21 10.93
CA LYS A 52 2.82 10.02 10.60
C LYS A 52 3.71 10.75 11.61
N GLU A 53 3.39 11.99 11.98
CA GLU A 53 4.12 12.74 13.00
C GLU A 53 3.87 12.19 14.41
N ALA A 54 2.64 11.68 14.67
CA ALA A 54 2.36 10.96 15.90
C ALA A 54 3.30 9.74 16.08
N ILE A 55 3.45 8.90 15.05
CA ILE A 55 4.36 7.74 15.07
C ILE A 55 5.81 8.19 15.32
N ARG A 56 6.30 9.21 14.61
CA ARG A 56 7.66 9.74 14.80
C ARG A 56 7.90 10.20 16.24
N THR A 57 6.95 10.96 16.79
CA THR A 57 7.02 11.47 18.16
C THR A 57 6.99 10.35 19.19
N LEU A 58 6.08 9.39 19.03
CA LEU A 58 5.97 8.23 19.91
C LEU A 58 7.19 7.30 19.82
N ASN A 59 7.82 7.18 18.65
CA ASN A 59 9.10 6.47 18.52
C ASN A 59 10.21 7.09 19.37
N ILE A 60 10.22 8.42 19.51
CA ILE A 60 11.17 9.09 20.41
C ILE A 60 10.88 8.70 21.85
N LEU A 61 9.60 8.77 22.26
CA LEU A 61 9.17 8.33 23.59
C LEU A 61 9.65 6.89 23.89
N LEU A 62 9.33 5.96 23.00
CA LEU A 62 9.58 4.52 23.17
C LEU A 62 11.06 4.10 23.10
N ARG A 63 11.94 4.96 22.59
CA ARG A 63 13.41 4.76 22.67
C ARG A 63 13.98 5.01 24.06
N PHE A 64 13.32 5.87 24.85
CA PHE A 64 13.78 6.27 26.17
C PHE A 64 12.97 5.60 27.29
N ASP A 65 11.76 5.17 27.00
CA ASP A 65 10.88 4.46 27.93
C ASP A 65 10.19 3.32 27.17
N ASP A 66 10.85 2.17 27.10
CA ASP A 66 10.34 0.96 26.45
C ASP A 66 9.25 0.24 27.26
N ASP A 67 8.96 0.70 28.50
CA ASP A 67 7.85 0.22 29.32
C ASP A 67 6.58 1.07 29.18
N ALA A 68 6.61 2.14 28.39
CA ALA A 68 5.46 3.03 28.16
C ALA A 68 4.37 2.33 27.32
N TYR A 69 3.54 1.47 27.94
CA TYR A 69 2.47 0.72 27.27
C TYR A 69 1.47 1.63 26.55
N GLU A 70 1.17 2.81 27.09
CA GLU A 70 0.31 3.81 26.43
C GLU A 70 0.95 4.36 25.16
N GLY A 71 2.28 4.46 25.10
CA GLY A 71 3.03 4.87 23.92
C GLY A 71 2.87 3.88 22.78
N TYR A 72 3.04 2.59 23.05
CA TYR A 72 2.76 1.53 22.07
C TYR A 72 1.31 1.53 21.63
N PHE A 73 0.39 1.66 22.57
CA PHE A 73 -1.06 1.70 22.27
C PHE A 73 -1.40 2.86 21.32
N LEU A 74 -0.95 4.08 21.61
CA LEU A 74 -1.19 5.24 20.73
C LEU A 74 -0.53 5.08 19.37
N ARG A 75 0.67 4.52 19.31
CA ARG A 75 1.36 4.24 18.05
C ARG A 75 0.61 3.17 17.25
N GLY A 76 0.09 2.14 17.91
CA GLY A 76 -0.79 1.14 17.31
C GLY A 76 -2.06 1.77 16.70
N ILE A 77 -2.71 2.71 17.40
CA ILE A 77 -3.87 3.45 16.86
C ILE A 77 -3.45 4.28 15.63
N ALA A 78 -2.30 4.97 15.67
CA ALA A 78 -1.82 5.75 14.54
C ALA A 78 -1.57 4.87 13.31
N LYS A 79 -0.93 3.71 13.49
CA LYS A 79 -0.72 2.72 12.43
C LYS A 79 -2.05 2.16 11.89
N TYR A 80 -2.99 1.83 12.77
CA TYR A 80 -4.33 1.36 12.38
C TYR A 80 -5.04 2.36 11.46
N ASN A 81 -4.93 3.66 11.74
CA ASN A 81 -5.52 4.71 10.90
C ASN A 81 -4.77 4.93 9.57
N LEU A 82 -3.54 4.48 9.48
CA LEU A 82 -2.75 4.46 8.24
C LEU A 82 -2.88 3.14 7.45
N ASP A 83 -3.81 2.26 7.86
CA ASP A 83 -4.01 0.91 7.32
C ASP A 83 -2.81 -0.04 7.51
N ASP A 84 -1.86 0.30 8.37
CA ASP A 84 -0.79 -0.59 8.83
C ASP A 84 -1.31 -1.53 9.93
N LEU A 85 -2.14 -2.49 9.53
CA LEU A 85 -2.83 -3.38 10.46
C LEU A 85 -1.87 -4.35 11.17
N LEU A 86 -0.85 -4.84 10.46
CA LEU A 86 0.14 -5.76 11.05
C LEU A 86 1.03 -5.05 12.07
N GLY A 87 1.48 -3.83 11.75
CA GLY A 87 2.22 -3.01 12.69
C GLY A 87 1.40 -2.57 13.89
N ALA A 88 0.09 -2.33 13.71
CA ALA A 88 -0.83 -2.02 14.79
C ALA A 88 -1.05 -3.22 15.73
N ASP A 89 -1.27 -4.44 15.19
CA ASP A 89 -1.39 -5.68 15.98
C ASP A 89 -0.14 -5.93 16.82
N ALA A 90 1.06 -5.70 16.25
CA ALA A 90 2.32 -5.83 16.96
C ALA A 90 2.43 -4.82 18.12
N ASP A 91 2.11 -3.55 17.90
CA ASP A 91 2.17 -2.51 18.92
C ASP A 91 1.14 -2.76 20.03
N PHE A 92 -0.09 -3.16 19.71
CA PHE A 92 -1.09 -3.54 20.72
C PHE A 92 -0.66 -4.78 21.50
N THR A 93 0.04 -5.73 20.88
CA THR A 93 0.59 -6.91 21.56
C THR A 93 1.62 -6.50 22.60
N ILE A 94 2.56 -5.63 22.24
CA ILE A 94 3.55 -5.12 23.20
C ILE A 94 2.86 -4.34 24.33
N ALA A 95 1.85 -3.51 24.01
CA ALA A 95 1.11 -2.77 25.04
C ALA A 95 0.43 -3.69 26.06
N ILE A 96 -0.12 -4.84 25.60
CA ILE A 96 -0.74 -5.87 26.46
C ILE A 96 0.33 -6.61 27.27
N GLU A 97 1.47 -6.97 26.67
CA GLU A 97 2.59 -7.60 27.38
C GLU A 97 3.11 -6.73 28.54
N LYS A 98 3.20 -5.41 28.31
CA LYS A 98 3.61 -4.45 29.34
C LYS A 98 2.50 -4.17 30.37
N ASN A 99 1.24 -4.22 29.99
CA ASN A 99 0.11 -4.05 30.91
C ASN A 99 -1.03 -5.03 30.58
N PRO A 100 -1.02 -6.25 31.16
CA PRO A 100 -2.00 -7.30 30.89
C PRO A 100 -3.45 -6.99 31.28
N VAL A 101 -3.70 -5.93 32.04
CA VAL A 101 -5.06 -5.51 32.43
C VAL A 101 -5.60 -4.34 31.59
N PHE A 102 -4.88 -3.98 30.53
CA PHE A 102 -5.24 -2.86 29.66
C PHE A 102 -6.34 -3.25 28.66
N THR A 103 -7.58 -3.30 29.13
CA THR A 103 -8.78 -3.72 28.37
C THR A 103 -8.92 -3.07 27.00
N THR A 104 -8.57 -1.78 26.89
CA THR A 104 -8.69 -1.03 25.63
C THR A 104 -7.73 -1.59 24.57
N ALA A 105 -6.52 -2.00 24.95
CA ALA A 105 -5.55 -2.58 24.01
C ALA A 105 -6.05 -3.92 23.44
N TYR A 106 -6.62 -4.79 24.26
CA TYR A 106 -7.28 -6.02 23.80
C TYR A 106 -8.39 -5.70 22.78
N THR A 107 -9.23 -4.70 23.08
CA THR A 107 -10.35 -4.32 22.20
C THR A 107 -9.83 -3.85 20.83
N TYR A 108 -8.82 -2.98 20.80
CA TYR A 108 -8.26 -2.47 19.55
C TYR A 108 -7.47 -3.53 18.79
N ARG A 109 -6.74 -4.42 19.47
CA ARG A 109 -6.09 -5.57 18.85
C ARG A 109 -7.10 -6.50 18.20
N ALA A 110 -8.21 -6.79 18.90
CA ALA A 110 -9.32 -7.59 18.39
C ALA A 110 -9.94 -6.97 17.12
N ILE A 111 -10.20 -5.65 17.13
CA ILE A 111 -10.72 -4.94 15.95
C ILE A 111 -9.72 -5.05 14.79
N THR A 112 -8.44 -4.88 15.06
CA THR A 112 -7.37 -4.99 14.05
C THR A 112 -7.30 -6.39 13.46
N ARG A 113 -7.33 -7.43 14.31
CA ARG A 113 -7.35 -8.84 13.89
C ARG A 113 -8.60 -9.20 13.10
N SER A 114 -9.75 -8.62 13.48
CA SER A 114 -11.00 -8.78 12.71
C SER A 114 -10.88 -8.21 11.30
N ARG A 115 -10.25 -7.04 11.12
CA ARG A 115 -9.97 -6.46 9.79
C ARG A 115 -8.98 -7.30 8.98
N LEU A 116 -8.05 -7.99 9.64
CA LEU A 116 -7.12 -8.94 9.02
C LEU A 116 -7.78 -10.29 8.68
N GLY A 117 -9.06 -10.49 9.02
CA GLY A 117 -9.75 -11.77 8.83
C GLY A 117 -9.42 -12.84 9.88
N ASN A 118 -8.59 -12.53 10.88
CA ASN A 118 -8.19 -13.43 11.96
C ASN A 118 -9.28 -13.44 13.06
N TYR A 119 -10.47 -13.95 12.71
CA TYR A 119 -11.67 -13.84 13.57
C TYR A 119 -11.52 -14.57 14.89
N ASP A 120 -10.91 -15.77 14.91
CA ASP A 120 -10.77 -16.56 16.13
C ASP A 120 -9.89 -15.86 17.18
N ASP A 121 -8.75 -15.31 16.76
CA ASP A 121 -7.87 -14.52 17.62
C ASP A 121 -8.55 -13.23 18.09
N ALA A 122 -9.32 -12.58 17.22
CA ALA A 122 -10.09 -11.39 17.57
C ALA A 122 -11.15 -11.71 18.64
N LEU A 123 -11.88 -12.82 18.49
CA LEU A 123 -12.90 -13.26 19.45
C LEU A 123 -12.29 -13.63 20.82
N ASN A 124 -11.08 -14.18 20.85
CA ASN A 124 -10.34 -14.42 22.07
C ASN A 124 -9.99 -13.12 22.79
N ASP A 125 -9.43 -12.14 22.07
CA ASP A 125 -9.10 -10.83 22.64
C ASP A 125 -10.35 -10.10 23.19
N PHE A 126 -11.48 -10.15 22.47
CA PHE A 126 -12.74 -9.59 23.00
C PHE A 126 -13.23 -10.32 24.26
N ARG A 127 -12.98 -11.63 24.38
CA ARG A 127 -13.31 -12.38 25.60
C ARG A 127 -12.51 -11.84 26.79
N GLU A 128 -11.20 -11.73 26.63
CA GLU A 128 -10.32 -11.15 27.67
C GLU A 128 -10.76 -9.73 28.04
N ALA A 129 -11.06 -8.87 27.05
CA ALA A 129 -11.51 -7.52 27.30
C ALA A 129 -12.82 -7.48 28.14
N ILE A 130 -13.77 -8.37 27.84
CA ILE A 130 -15.05 -8.46 28.54
C ILE A 130 -14.89 -9.08 29.93
N GLU A 131 -14.01 -10.06 30.10
CA GLU A 131 -13.72 -10.67 31.42
C GLU A 131 -13.05 -9.65 32.36
N LEU A 132 -12.13 -8.83 31.84
CA LEU A 132 -11.50 -7.77 32.60
C LEU A 132 -12.49 -6.65 32.98
N ARG A 133 -13.39 -6.26 32.08
CA ARG A 133 -14.34 -5.16 32.28
C ARG A 133 -15.70 -5.48 31.63
N PRO A 134 -16.53 -6.28 32.28
CA PRO A 134 -17.86 -6.67 31.77
C PRO A 134 -18.86 -5.53 31.69
N ASP A 135 -18.58 -4.42 32.37
CA ASP A 135 -19.39 -3.20 32.38
C ASP A 135 -19.18 -2.30 31.15
N LEU A 136 -18.11 -2.53 30.34
CA LEU A 136 -17.83 -1.74 29.15
C LEU A 136 -18.67 -2.22 27.95
N PRO A 137 -19.51 -1.35 27.33
CA PRO A 137 -20.34 -1.76 26.20
C PRO A 137 -19.56 -1.99 24.91
N ASN A 138 -18.54 -1.19 24.62
CA ASN A 138 -17.84 -1.20 23.32
C ASN A 138 -17.27 -2.57 22.90
N PRO A 139 -16.64 -3.39 23.78
CA PRO A 139 -16.19 -4.73 23.41
C PRO A 139 -17.32 -5.65 22.92
N TYR A 140 -18.53 -5.56 23.50
CA TYR A 140 -19.70 -6.32 23.02
C TYR A 140 -20.10 -5.89 21.62
N PHE A 141 -20.18 -4.59 21.34
CA PHE A 141 -20.53 -4.09 20.01
C PHE A 141 -19.53 -4.57 18.96
N SER A 142 -18.23 -4.39 19.21
CA SER A 142 -17.18 -4.77 18.28
C SER A 142 -17.09 -6.29 18.09
N ARG A 143 -17.30 -7.09 19.15
CA ARG A 143 -17.40 -8.55 19.06
C ARG A 143 -18.61 -8.98 18.25
N GLY A 144 -19.75 -8.31 18.44
CA GLY A 144 -20.96 -8.53 17.65
C GLY A 144 -20.74 -8.28 16.16
N VAL A 145 -20.03 -7.20 15.80
CA VAL A 145 -19.64 -6.92 14.40
C VAL A 145 -18.69 -8.00 13.87
N THR A 146 -17.68 -8.39 14.64
CA THR A 146 -16.76 -9.46 14.25
C THR A 146 -17.48 -10.80 14.03
N ARG A 147 -18.42 -11.14 14.89
CA ARG A 147 -19.27 -12.35 14.76
C ARG A 147 -20.19 -12.27 13.54
N LEU A 148 -20.73 -11.10 13.23
CA LEU A 148 -21.50 -10.86 12.01
C LEU A 148 -20.65 -11.13 10.75
N LEU A 149 -19.42 -10.60 10.71
CA LEU A 149 -18.46 -10.86 9.62
C LEU A 149 -18.10 -12.35 9.53
N ASN A 150 -17.91 -13.01 10.66
CA ASN A 150 -17.63 -14.45 10.75
C ASN A 150 -18.89 -15.32 10.64
N GLN A 151 -20.04 -14.77 10.23
CA GLN A 151 -21.33 -15.47 10.00
C GLN A 151 -21.92 -16.15 11.24
N GLN A 152 -21.49 -15.78 12.44
CA GLN A 152 -22.02 -16.25 13.73
C GLN A 152 -23.20 -15.38 14.15
N PHE A 153 -24.30 -15.42 13.39
CA PHE A 153 -25.39 -14.42 13.49
C PHE A 153 -26.14 -14.45 14.83
N ARG A 154 -26.34 -15.64 15.41
CA ARG A 154 -27.07 -15.77 16.69
C ARG A 154 -26.28 -15.21 17.86
N GLU A 155 -25.00 -15.50 17.88
CA GLU A 155 -24.04 -15.01 18.88
C GLU A 155 -23.85 -13.49 18.75
N ALA A 156 -23.81 -12.97 17.50
CA ALA A 156 -23.76 -11.53 17.23
C ALA A 156 -25.00 -10.82 17.78
N ILE A 157 -26.21 -11.38 17.61
CA ILE A 157 -27.44 -10.83 18.20
C ILE A 157 -27.31 -10.71 19.70
N SER A 158 -26.82 -11.74 20.40
CA SER A 158 -26.62 -11.72 21.86
C SER A 158 -25.66 -10.61 22.29
N ASP A 159 -24.59 -10.36 21.50
CA ASP A 159 -23.65 -9.27 21.79
C ASP A 159 -24.30 -7.90 21.58
N PHE A 160 -25.06 -7.69 20.51
CA PHE A 160 -25.81 -6.45 20.30
C PHE A 160 -26.88 -6.25 21.37
N ASP A 161 -27.53 -7.32 21.85
CA ASP A 161 -28.45 -7.25 22.97
C ASP A 161 -27.76 -6.77 24.26
N ASN A 162 -26.56 -7.28 24.54
CA ASN A 162 -25.76 -6.84 25.68
C ASN A 162 -25.33 -5.38 25.53
N PHE A 163 -24.87 -4.96 24.35
CA PHE A 163 -24.53 -3.57 24.08
C PHE A 163 -25.74 -2.63 24.29
N ILE A 164 -26.90 -2.97 23.74
CA ILE A 164 -28.13 -2.16 23.81
C ILE A 164 -28.66 -2.00 25.25
N LYS A 165 -28.36 -2.93 26.18
CA LYS A 165 -28.71 -2.75 27.61
C LYS A 165 -28.07 -1.49 28.18
N TYR A 166 -26.84 -1.18 27.78
CA TYR A 166 -26.10 -0.01 28.24
C TYR A 166 -26.32 1.20 27.33
N GLU A 167 -26.31 1.01 26.02
CA GLU A 167 -26.31 2.06 25.00
C GLU A 167 -27.54 1.97 24.09
N LYS A 168 -28.70 2.43 24.58
CA LYS A 168 -29.99 2.35 23.88
C LYS A 168 -30.14 3.33 22.72
N LYS A 169 -29.26 4.36 22.63
CA LYS A 169 -29.42 5.46 21.68
C LYS A 169 -28.41 5.36 20.47
N VAL A 170 -27.87 4.20 20.25
CA VAL A 170 -26.93 3.95 19.14
C VAL A 170 -27.66 3.20 18.03
N ALA A 171 -27.99 3.90 16.93
CA ALA A 171 -28.75 3.34 15.81
C ALA A 171 -28.04 2.14 15.16
N ASP A 172 -26.71 2.19 15.06
CA ASP A 172 -25.90 1.15 14.41
C ASP A 172 -26.03 -0.22 15.08
N ALA A 173 -26.27 -0.27 16.38
CA ALA A 173 -26.50 -1.53 17.09
C ALA A 173 -27.78 -2.23 16.62
N TYR A 174 -28.85 -1.45 16.41
CA TYR A 174 -30.10 -1.97 15.86
C TYR A 174 -29.95 -2.33 14.37
N ILE A 175 -29.21 -1.53 13.59
CA ILE A 175 -28.93 -1.84 12.19
C ILE A 175 -28.23 -3.20 12.08
N ASN A 176 -27.12 -3.39 12.80
CA ASN A 176 -26.32 -4.62 12.73
C ASN A 176 -27.10 -5.84 13.25
N ARG A 177 -27.88 -5.67 14.33
CA ARG A 177 -28.77 -6.72 14.82
C ARG A 177 -29.86 -7.06 13.80
N GLY A 178 -30.43 -6.06 13.11
CA GLY A 178 -31.39 -6.24 12.02
C GLY A 178 -30.77 -7.00 10.84
N VAL A 179 -29.52 -6.71 10.47
CA VAL A 179 -28.77 -7.45 9.43
C VAL A 179 -28.59 -8.91 9.83
N CYS A 180 -28.25 -9.21 11.10
CA CYS A 180 -28.18 -10.59 11.59
C CYS A 180 -29.52 -11.34 11.41
N TYR A 181 -30.63 -10.69 11.72
CA TYR A 181 -31.96 -11.27 11.51
C TYR A 181 -32.26 -11.52 10.01
N LEU A 182 -31.82 -10.64 9.11
CA LEU A 182 -31.96 -10.89 7.67
C LEU A 182 -31.21 -12.15 7.21
N TYR A 183 -29.98 -12.36 7.66
CA TYR A 183 -29.23 -13.57 7.35
C TYR A 183 -29.89 -14.83 7.92
N LEU A 184 -30.54 -14.70 9.07
CA LEU A 184 -31.37 -15.79 9.65
C LEU A 184 -32.76 -15.91 9.00
N LYS A 185 -33.03 -15.13 7.93
CA LYS A 185 -34.32 -15.08 7.19
C LYS A 185 -35.51 -14.60 8.04
N ASP A 186 -35.26 -13.96 9.17
CA ASP A 186 -36.30 -13.35 10.02
C ASP A 186 -36.51 -11.89 9.60
N THR A 187 -37.25 -11.71 8.52
CA THR A 187 -37.53 -10.39 7.93
C THR A 187 -38.37 -9.50 8.84
N VAL A 188 -39.22 -10.08 9.71
CA VAL A 188 -40.06 -9.31 10.64
C VAL A 188 -39.20 -8.62 11.69
N ARG A 189 -38.31 -9.37 12.38
CA ARG A 189 -37.44 -8.77 13.39
C ARG A 189 -36.40 -7.84 12.74
N ALA A 190 -35.95 -8.14 11.52
CA ALA A 190 -35.09 -7.23 10.78
C ALA A 190 -35.76 -5.87 10.55
N TYR A 191 -37.00 -5.87 10.05
CA TYR A 191 -37.80 -4.67 9.85
C TYR A 191 -37.99 -3.85 11.12
N ASP A 192 -38.37 -4.52 12.24
CA ASP A 192 -38.54 -3.87 13.54
C ASP A 192 -37.26 -3.21 14.05
N ASN A 193 -36.12 -3.85 13.82
CA ASN A 193 -34.81 -3.28 14.16
C ASN A 193 -34.49 -2.06 13.33
N PHE A 194 -34.69 -2.09 12.01
CA PHE A 194 -34.44 -0.91 11.14
C PHE A 194 -35.37 0.23 11.48
N ASN A 195 -36.65 -0.03 11.80
CA ASN A 195 -37.56 0.99 12.30
C ASN A 195 -37.12 1.58 13.63
N THR A 196 -36.59 0.76 14.52
CA THR A 196 -36.04 1.23 15.80
C THR A 196 -34.80 2.08 15.57
N ALA A 197 -33.91 1.70 14.66
CA ALA A 197 -32.75 2.50 14.28
C ALA A 197 -33.14 3.87 13.74
N ILE A 198 -34.15 3.94 12.85
CA ILE A 198 -34.71 5.21 12.34
C ILE A 198 -35.30 6.07 13.46
N ARG A 199 -36.05 5.47 14.41
CA ARG A 199 -36.58 6.21 15.56
C ARG A 199 -35.49 6.73 16.48
N THR A 200 -34.41 5.98 16.61
CA THR A 200 -33.26 6.32 17.45
C THR A 200 -32.44 7.47 16.85
N ASN A 201 -32.20 7.44 15.55
CA ASN A 201 -31.57 8.53 14.83
C ASN A 201 -32.16 8.69 13.43
N ARG A 202 -32.98 9.77 13.28
CA ARG A 202 -33.69 10.07 12.05
C ARG A 202 -32.80 10.63 10.93
N GLU A 203 -31.57 11.02 11.27
CA GLU A 203 -30.59 11.57 10.32
C GLU A 203 -29.54 10.52 9.87
N ASN A 204 -29.68 9.27 10.34
CA ASN A 204 -28.75 8.21 9.94
C ASN A 204 -29.18 7.60 8.59
N PRO A 205 -28.43 7.87 7.47
CA PRO A 205 -28.80 7.39 6.13
C PRO A 205 -28.78 5.86 6.04
N ALA A 206 -27.89 5.19 6.80
CA ALA A 206 -27.76 3.73 6.76
C ALA A 206 -29.04 3.03 7.24
N SER A 207 -29.77 3.61 8.19
CA SER A 207 -31.04 3.06 8.69
C SER A 207 -32.08 2.95 7.58
N TYR A 208 -32.27 4.03 6.83
CA TYR A 208 -33.20 4.07 5.71
C TYR A 208 -32.70 3.17 4.56
N ASN A 209 -31.42 3.24 4.23
CA ASN A 209 -30.85 2.42 3.17
C ASN A 209 -31.04 0.91 3.43
N ARG A 210 -30.87 0.45 4.68
CA ARG A 210 -31.07 -0.97 5.05
C ARG A 210 -32.54 -1.36 4.96
N ARG A 211 -33.47 -0.50 5.39
CA ARG A 211 -34.92 -0.77 5.27
C ARG A 211 -35.35 -0.74 3.81
N GLY A 212 -34.88 0.23 3.02
CA GLY A 212 -35.13 0.31 1.58
C GLY A 212 -34.61 -0.93 0.83
N ALA A 213 -33.43 -1.45 1.18
CA ALA A 213 -32.92 -2.70 0.61
C ALA A 213 -33.82 -3.90 0.94
N LEU A 214 -34.41 -3.95 2.16
CA LEU A 214 -35.37 -4.99 2.54
C LEU A 214 -36.67 -4.85 1.72
N TYR A 215 -37.19 -3.63 1.52
CA TYR A 215 -38.35 -3.38 0.66
C TYR A 215 -38.07 -3.79 -0.80
N MET A 216 -36.87 -3.47 -1.33
CA MET A 216 -36.47 -3.89 -2.68
C MET A 216 -36.47 -5.42 -2.82
N GLN A 217 -35.95 -6.15 -1.83
CA GLN A 217 -35.99 -7.62 -1.80
C GLN A 217 -37.43 -8.17 -1.79
N GLN A 218 -38.36 -7.46 -1.17
CA GLN A 218 -39.78 -7.78 -1.15
C GLN A 218 -40.53 -7.28 -2.40
N LYS A 219 -39.84 -6.69 -3.38
CA LYS A 219 -40.38 -6.05 -4.59
C LYS A 219 -41.34 -4.87 -4.32
N ARG A 220 -41.22 -4.27 -3.16
CA ARG A 220 -41.95 -3.05 -2.77
C ARG A 220 -41.14 -1.83 -3.22
N PHE A 221 -41.11 -1.60 -4.52
CA PHE A 221 -40.18 -0.66 -5.15
C PHE A 221 -40.46 0.81 -4.76
N ASP A 222 -41.71 1.20 -4.63
CA ASP A 222 -42.09 2.57 -4.23
C ASP A 222 -41.64 2.88 -2.79
N ASP A 223 -41.81 1.95 -1.86
CA ASP A 223 -41.34 2.10 -0.49
C ASP A 223 -39.79 2.11 -0.41
N ALA A 224 -39.16 1.29 -1.25
CA ALA A 224 -37.69 1.26 -1.34
C ALA A 224 -37.12 2.59 -1.87
N GLU A 225 -37.73 3.14 -2.95
CA GLU A 225 -37.36 4.44 -3.50
C GLU A 225 -37.50 5.56 -2.46
N ALA A 226 -38.62 5.62 -1.76
CA ALA A 226 -38.86 6.62 -0.73
C ALA A 226 -37.83 6.56 0.42
N ASP A 227 -37.41 5.35 0.82
CA ASP A 227 -36.38 5.18 1.84
C ASP A 227 -34.98 5.59 1.30
N PHE A 228 -34.63 5.26 0.07
CA PHE A 228 -33.36 5.69 -0.54
C PHE A 228 -33.34 7.21 -0.74
N ASP A 229 -34.46 7.83 -1.14
CA ASP A 229 -34.60 9.28 -1.21
C ASP A 229 -34.33 9.91 0.14
N LYS A 230 -34.92 9.35 1.20
CA LYS A 230 -34.73 9.84 2.56
C LYS A 230 -33.29 9.68 3.06
N ALA A 231 -32.63 8.57 2.72
CA ALA A 231 -31.21 8.38 3.02
C ALA A 231 -30.32 9.43 2.32
N ILE A 232 -30.64 9.77 1.05
CA ILE A 232 -29.92 10.79 0.27
C ILE A 232 -30.17 12.20 0.82
N GLU A 233 -31.40 12.49 1.31
CA GLU A 233 -31.70 13.74 2.00
C GLU A 233 -30.87 13.87 3.31
N CYS A 234 -30.71 12.79 4.06
CA CYS A 234 -29.88 12.79 5.27
C CYS A 234 -28.40 13.00 4.97
N ASP A 235 -27.88 12.35 3.93
CA ASP A 235 -26.49 12.48 3.49
C ASP A 235 -26.39 12.34 1.97
N SER A 236 -26.21 13.46 1.28
CA SER A 236 -26.05 13.51 -0.18
C SER A 236 -24.75 12.90 -0.72
N SER A 237 -23.84 12.48 0.18
CA SER A 237 -22.60 11.74 -0.17
C SER A 237 -22.73 10.24 0.09
N TYR A 238 -23.86 9.76 0.61
CA TYR A 238 -24.05 8.35 0.95
C TYR A 238 -24.24 7.49 -0.30
N VAL A 239 -23.13 7.00 -0.84
CA VAL A 239 -22.99 6.29 -2.13
C VAL A 239 -23.99 5.14 -2.29
N LEU A 240 -24.18 4.32 -1.23
CA LEU A 240 -25.00 3.11 -1.29
C LEU A 240 -26.47 3.38 -1.61
N SER A 241 -27.01 4.54 -1.21
CA SER A 241 -28.41 4.87 -1.52
C SER A 241 -28.64 5.20 -2.98
N TYR A 242 -27.74 5.94 -3.61
CA TYR A 242 -27.80 6.16 -5.06
C TYR A 242 -27.66 4.84 -5.83
N PHE A 243 -26.71 4.00 -5.42
CA PHE A 243 -26.50 2.71 -6.04
C PHE A 243 -27.76 1.83 -5.96
N ASN A 244 -28.33 1.67 -4.77
CA ASN A 244 -29.53 0.84 -4.57
C ASN A 244 -30.76 1.44 -5.26
N ARG A 245 -30.93 2.78 -5.28
CA ARG A 245 -32.01 3.44 -6.01
C ARG A 245 -31.87 3.24 -7.51
N ALA A 246 -30.64 3.24 -8.05
CA ALA A 246 -30.39 2.92 -9.45
C ALA A 246 -30.87 1.50 -9.81
N LEU A 247 -30.68 0.53 -8.89
CA LEU A 247 -31.22 -0.82 -9.09
C LEU A 247 -32.76 -0.81 -9.13
N VAL A 248 -33.41 -0.08 -8.23
CA VAL A 248 -34.88 0.08 -8.23
C VAL A 248 -35.36 0.72 -9.54
N TYR A 249 -34.70 1.79 -10.01
CA TYR A 249 -35.05 2.43 -11.28
C TYR A 249 -34.92 1.47 -12.46
N ASN A 250 -33.90 0.62 -12.48
CA ASN A 250 -33.77 -0.37 -13.53
C ASN A 250 -34.86 -1.45 -13.47
N GLU A 251 -35.19 -1.98 -12.29
CA GLU A 251 -36.26 -2.96 -12.10
C GLU A 251 -37.65 -2.38 -12.43
N THR A 252 -37.84 -1.06 -12.30
CA THR A 252 -39.07 -0.36 -12.64
C THR A 252 -39.09 0.27 -14.06
N ASN A 253 -38.12 -0.17 -14.91
CA ASN A 253 -37.99 0.28 -16.31
C ASN A 253 -37.78 1.80 -16.46
N ARG A 254 -36.96 2.38 -15.59
CA ARG A 254 -36.57 3.81 -15.60
C ARG A 254 -35.06 3.98 -15.82
N PRO A 255 -34.53 3.55 -16.98
CA PRO A 255 -33.08 3.45 -17.21
C PRO A 255 -32.36 4.81 -17.15
N THR A 256 -33.01 5.89 -17.59
CA THR A 256 -32.42 7.24 -17.55
C THR A 256 -32.16 7.70 -16.10
N GLN A 257 -33.05 7.39 -15.18
CA GLN A 257 -32.89 7.72 -13.76
C GLN A 257 -31.81 6.82 -13.12
N SER A 258 -31.81 5.53 -13.49
CA SER A 258 -30.75 4.60 -13.09
C SER A 258 -29.36 5.09 -13.52
N LEU A 259 -29.18 5.53 -14.77
CA LEU A 259 -27.92 6.08 -15.26
C LEU A 259 -27.47 7.33 -14.49
N ARG A 260 -28.39 8.25 -14.17
CA ARG A 260 -28.07 9.45 -13.37
C ARG A 260 -27.53 9.09 -11.99
N ASP A 261 -28.16 8.12 -11.32
CA ASP A 261 -27.72 7.68 -10.00
C ASP A 261 -26.39 6.94 -10.07
N LEU A 262 -26.16 6.06 -11.07
CA LEU A 262 -24.86 5.41 -11.26
C LEU A 262 -23.75 6.40 -11.63
N ASP A 263 -24.07 7.44 -12.41
CA ASP A 263 -23.13 8.54 -12.69
C ASP A 263 -22.80 9.31 -11.41
N LYS A 264 -23.78 9.53 -10.52
CA LYS A 264 -23.57 10.16 -9.22
C LYS A 264 -22.67 9.29 -8.32
N VAL A 265 -22.91 7.97 -8.27
CA VAL A 265 -22.03 7.03 -7.54
C VAL A 265 -20.59 7.19 -8.04
N LEU A 266 -20.35 7.17 -9.36
CA LEU A 266 -19.00 7.28 -9.93
C LEU A 266 -18.36 8.67 -9.77
N SER A 267 -19.17 9.72 -9.56
CA SER A 267 -18.66 11.03 -9.19
C SER A 267 -18.17 11.11 -7.75
N LEU A 268 -18.72 10.28 -6.87
CA LEU A 268 -18.36 10.17 -5.45
C LEU A 268 -17.27 9.11 -5.22
N ASP A 269 -17.34 8.01 -5.96
CA ASP A 269 -16.37 6.92 -5.96
C ASP A 269 -16.07 6.48 -7.41
N SER A 270 -15.03 7.07 -7.98
CA SER A 270 -14.60 6.80 -9.35
C SER A 270 -13.94 5.42 -9.54
N THR A 271 -13.75 4.66 -8.47
CA THR A 271 -13.07 3.36 -8.50
C THR A 271 -14.04 2.17 -8.46
N SER A 272 -15.32 2.40 -8.23
CA SER A 272 -16.35 1.37 -8.07
C SER A 272 -16.59 0.56 -9.36
N SER A 273 -15.97 -0.60 -9.43
CA SER A 273 -16.06 -1.51 -10.58
C SER A 273 -17.46 -2.08 -10.80
N ILE A 274 -18.13 -2.46 -9.71
CA ILE A 274 -19.51 -2.95 -9.78
C ILE A 274 -20.43 -1.87 -10.35
N THR A 275 -20.16 -0.60 -10.08
CA THR A 275 -20.93 0.52 -10.64
C THR A 275 -20.68 0.68 -12.13
N TYR A 276 -19.43 0.61 -12.59
CA TYR A 276 -19.12 0.58 -14.02
C TYR A 276 -19.80 -0.59 -14.71
N PHE A 277 -19.75 -1.79 -14.12
CA PHE A 277 -20.40 -2.98 -14.67
C PHE A 277 -21.92 -2.79 -14.80
N ASN A 278 -22.59 -2.33 -13.73
CA ASN A 278 -24.03 -2.07 -13.76
C ASN A 278 -24.40 -0.98 -14.76
N ARG A 279 -23.60 0.10 -14.85
CA ARG A 279 -23.84 1.17 -15.80
C ARG A 279 -23.69 0.69 -17.25
N ALA A 280 -22.70 -0.18 -17.52
CA ALA A 280 -22.55 -0.80 -18.84
C ALA A 280 -23.77 -1.63 -19.23
N ILE A 281 -24.35 -2.39 -18.29
CA ILE A 281 -25.60 -3.14 -18.55
C ILE A 281 -26.75 -2.20 -18.91
N VAL A 282 -26.97 -1.15 -18.11
CA VAL A 282 -28.06 -0.19 -18.39
C VAL A 282 -27.83 0.54 -19.70
N ARG A 283 -26.59 0.94 -20.02
CA ARG A 283 -26.23 1.57 -21.32
C ARG A 283 -26.47 0.62 -22.49
N THR A 284 -26.16 -0.67 -22.32
CA THR A 284 -26.48 -1.69 -23.35
C THR A 284 -27.98 -1.80 -23.57
N GLN A 285 -28.79 -1.77 -22.51
CA GLN A 285 -30.27 -1.83 -22.61
C GLN A 285 -30.86 -0.64 -23.36
N VAL A 286 -30.28 0.56 -23.21
CA VAL A 286 -30.74 1.77 -23.91
C VAL A 286 -30.08 2.00 -25.27
N GLY A 287 -29.21 1.08 -25.73
CA GLY A 287 -28.54 1.15 -27.02
C GLY A 287 -27.30 2.06 -27.06
N ASP A 288 -26.80 2.54 -25.92
CA ASP A 288 -25.58 3.34 -25.84
C ASP A 288 -24.33 2.40 -25.78
N TYR A 289 -24.13 1.69 -26.88
CA TYR A 289 -23.16 0.60 -26.96
C TYR A 289 -21.69 1.06 -26.80
N ASN A 290 -21.36 2.23 -27.35
CA ASN A 290 -19.97 2.74 -27.28
C ASN A 290 -19.57 3.04 -25.84
N ARG A 291 -20.40 3.79 -25.10
CA ARG A 291 -20.10 4.07 -23.69
C ARG A 291 -20.23 2.83 -22.79
N ALA A 292 -21.07 1.85 -23.17
CA ALA A 292 -21.12 0.56 -22.49
C ALA A 292 -19.80 -0.22 -22.64
N LEU A 293 -19.18 -0.19 -23.85
CA LEU A 293 -17.86 -0.78 -24.07
C LEU A 293 -16.78 -0.11 -23.24
N ASP A 294 -16.79 1.22 -23.13
CA ASP A 294 -15.83 1.95 -22.30
C ASP A 294 -15.93 1.53 -20.84
N ASP A 295 -17.15 1.39 -20.31
CA ASP A 295 -17.37 0.91 -18.94
C ASP A 295 -16.89 -0.53 -18.75
N TYR A 296 -17.22 -1.45 -19.66
CA TYR A 296 -16.72 -2.83 -19.59
C TYR A 296 -15.19 -2.91 -19.73
N ASN A 297 -14.59 -2.07 -20.58
CA ASN A 297 -13.14 -2.01 -20.72
C ASN A 297 -12.47 -1.57 -19.41
N ARG A 298 -13.04 -0.58 -18.71
CA ARG A 298 -12.55 -0.17 -17.38
C ARG A 298 -12.64 -1.33 -16.37
N VAL A 299 -13.78 -2.04 -16.33
CA VAL A 299 -13.91 -3.19 -15.43
C VAL A 299 -12.92 -4.30 -15.80
N ALA A 300 -12.73 -4.62 -17.09
CA ALA A 300 -11.76 -5.62 -17.53
C ALA A 300 -10.30 -5.24 -17.21
N HIS A 301 -9.99 -3.94 -17.26
CA HIS A 301 -8.67 -3.42 -16.89
C HIS A 301 -8.42 -3.57 -15.39
N TYR A 302 -9.38 -3.18 -14.56
CA TYR A 302 -9.24 -3.23 -13.10
C TYR A 302 -9.45 -4.63 -12.52
N SER A 303 -10.29 -5.47 -13.14
CA SER A 303 -10.63 -6.83 -12.69
C SER A 303 -10.51 -7.83 -13.84
N PRO A 304 -9.29 -8.14 -14.29
CA PRO A 304 -9.06 -9.02 -15.45
C PRO A 304 -9.49 -10.48 -15.23
N ASP A 305 -9.79 -10.86 -14.00
CA ASP A 305 -10.31 -12.17 -13.60
C ASP A 305 -11.85 -12.22 -13.50
N ASN A 306 -12.53 -11.09 -13.78
CA ASN A 306 -13.99 -11.04 -13.72
C ASN A 306 -14.64 -11.63 -14.97
N VAL A 307 -15.11 -12.87 -14.84
CA VAL A 307 -15.71 -13.62 -15.95
C VAL A 307 -16.95 -12.94 -16.57
N LEU A 308 -17.76 -12.25 -15.75
CA LEU A 308 -19.00 -11.61 -16.22
C LEU A 308 -18.74 -10.46 -17.18
N VAL A 309 -17.63 -9.76 -17.01
CA VAL A 309 -17.23 -8.67 -17.90
C VAL A 309 -17.01 -9.18 -19.31
N TYR A 310 -16.22 -10.23 -19.47
CA TYR A 310 -15.94 -10.82 -20.77
C TYR A 310 -17.21 -11.41 -21.40
N TYR A 311 -18.04 -12.09 -20.60
CA TYR A 311 -19.29 -12.62 -21.09
C TYR A 311 -20.25 -11.54 -21.61
N ASN A 312 -20.48 -10.47 -20.84
CA ASN A 312 -21.39 -9.39 -21.23
C ASN A 312 -20.81 -8.51 -22.36
N ARG A 313 -19.50 -8.28 -22.36
CA ARG A 313 -18.83 -7.57 -23.45
C ARG A 313 -18.85 -8.37 -24.75
N ALA A 314 -18.74 -9.71 -24.69
CA ALA A 314 -18.92 -10.59 -25.84
C ALA A 314 -20.33 -10.47 -26.45
N ILE A 315 -21.36 -10.42 -25.61
CA ILE A 315 -22.74 -10.17 -26.06
C ILE A 315 -22.82 -8.83 -26.79
N LEU A 316 -22.24 -7.78 -26.22
CA LEU A 316 -22.24 -6.44 -26.79
C LEU A 316 -21.48 -6.40 -28.14
N TYR A 317 -20.29 -7.00 -28.23
CA TYR A 317 -19.57 -7.14 -29.50
C TYR A 317 -20.36 -7.92 -30.55
N SER A 318 -21.11 -8.93 -30.11
CA SER A 318 -21.99 -9.68 -31.03
C SER A 318 -23.10 -8.78 -31.61
N HIS A 319 -23.73 -7.92 -30.80
CA HIS A 319 -24.72 -6.95 -31.24
C HIS A 319 -24.13 -5.91 -32.22
N LEU A 320 -22.89 -5.54 -32.05
CA LEU A 320 -22.15 -4.61 -32.91
C LEU A 320 -21.61 -5.27 -34.21
N GLY A 321 -21.81 -6.57 -34.39
CA GLY A 321 -21.25 -7.32 -35.53
C GLY A 321 -19.75 -7.59 -35.45
N GLU A 322 -19.10 -7.27 -34.33
CA GLU A 322 -17.68 -7.49 -34.08
C GLU A 322 -17.38 -8.97 -33.67
N VAL A 323 -17.76 -9.89 -34.57
CA VAL A 323 -17.83 -11.32 -34.28
C VAL A 323 -16.50 -11.90 -33.75
N LYS A 324 -15.35 -11.46 -34.30
CA LYS A 324 -14.04 -11.95 -33.85
C LYS A 324 -13.72 -11.52 -32.41
N LYS A 325 -14.03 -10.28 -32.04
CA LYS A 325 -13.83 -9.78 -30.67
C LYS A 325 -14.78 -10.50 -29.70
N ALA A 326 -16.02 -10.74 -30.08
CA ALA A 326 -16.96 -11.50 -29.28
C ALA A 326 -16.50 -12.94 -29.03
N VAL A 327 -15.94 -13.62 -30.03
CA VAL A 327 -15.36 -14.97 -29.87
C VAL A 327 -14.17 -14.94 -28.93
N ALA A 328 -13.30 -13.94 -29.02
CA ALA A 328 -12.17 -13.78 -28.11
C ALA A 328 -12.61 -13.60 -26.65
N ASP A 329 -13.61 -12.75 -26.40
CA ASP A 329 -14.13 -12.50 -25.06
C ASP A 329 -14.85 -13.73 -24.48
N TYR A 330 -15.67 -14.45 -25.27
CA TYR A 330 -16.22 -15.73 -24.81
C TYR A 330 -15.12 -16.76 -24.51
N THR A 331 -14.04 -16.76 -25.30
CA THR A 331 -12.90 -17.64 -25.02
C THR A 331 -12.25 -17.30 -23.69
N LYS A 332 -12.05 -15.99 -23.43
CA LYS A 332 -11.52 -15.54 -22.14
C LYS A 332 -12.44 -15.89 -20.96
N ALA A 333 -13.75 -15.75 -21.12
CA ALA A 333 -14.72 -16.15 -20.10
C ALA A 333 -14.65 -17.67 -19.80
N ILE A 334 -14.45 -18.51 -20.84
CA ILE A 334 -14.30 -19.96 -20.70
C ILE A 334 -12.96 -20.34 -20.05
N GLU A 335 -11.87 -19.64 -20.39
CA GLU A 335 -10.57 -19.82 -19.75
C GLU A 335 -10.63 -19.55 -18.24
N LEU A 336 -11.30 -18.44 -17.86
CA LEU A 336 -11.49 -18.09 -16.46
C LEU A 336 -12.45 -19.05 -15.74
N TYR A 337 -13.46 -19.52 -16.44
CA TYR A 337 -14.47 -20.42 -15.87
C TYR A 337 -14.88 -21.53 -16.86
N PRO A 338 -14.20 -22.67 -16.84
CA PRO A 338 -14.43 -23.78 -17.78
C PRO A 338 -15.82 -24.43 -17.72
N ASP A 339 -16.62 -24.13 -16.68
CA ASP A 339 -17.99 -24.62 -16.53
C ASP A 339 -19.05 -23.64 -17.07
N PHE A 340 -18.65 -22.51 -17.69
CA PHE A 340 -19.58 -21.49 -18.13
C PHE A 340 -20.34 -21.89 -19.39
N ALA A 341 -21.40 -22.70 -19.24
CA ALA A 341 -22.17 -23.26 -20.35
C ALA A 341 -22.70 -22.20 -21.34
N ASN A 342 -23.23 -21.05 -20.84
CA ASN A 342 -23.72 -19.97 -21.70
C ASN A 342 -22.63 -19.35 -22.57
N ALA A 343 -21.39 -19.28 -22.10
CA ALA A 343 -20.27 -18.76 -22.89
C ALA A 343 -19.92 -19.70 -24.06
N TYR A 344 -19.94 -21.03 -23.85
CA TYR A 344 -19.78 -22.01 -24.92
C TYR A 344 -20.92 -21.90 -25.96
N LEU A 345 -22.19 -21.77 -25.52
CA LEU A 345 -23.33 -21.59 -26.43
C LEU A 345 -23.19 -20.31 -27.24
N GLY A 346 -22.83 -19.20 -26.63
CA GLY A 346 -22.56 -17.93 -27.29
C GLY A 346 -21.46 -18.05 -28.34
N ARG A 347 -20.32 -18.65 -27.95
CA ARG A 347 -19.17 -18.86 -28.86
C ARG A 347 -19.51 -19.80 -30.00
N SER A 348 -20.25 -20.88 -29.75
CA SER A 348 -20.72 -21.82 -30.78
C SER A 348 -21.55 -21.11 -31.84
N ASN A 349 -22.49 -20.24 -31.44
CA ASN A 349 -23.30 -19.48 -32.37
C ASN A 349 -22.46 -18.56 -33.26
N LEU A 350 -21.47 -17.87 -32.70
CA LEU A 350 -20.59 -16.97 -33.45
C LEU A 350 -19.61 -17.72 -34.36
N ARG A 351 -19.09 -18.88 -33.94
CA ARG A 351 -18.24 -19.75 -34.77
C ARG A 351 -18.97 -20.22 -36.04
N ARG A 352 -20.28 -20.52 -35.94
CA ARG A 352 -21.10 -20.83 -37.12
C ARG A 352 -21.14 -19.68 -38.12
N LEU A 353 -21.26 -18.43 -37.67
CA LEU A 353 -21.19 -17.25 -38.53
C LEU A 353 -19.83 -17.11 -39.21
N LEU A 354 -18.76 -17.50 -38.54
CA LEU A 354 -17.37 -17.54 -39.07
C LEU A 354 -17.10 -18.77 -39.94
N ARG A 355 -18.08 -19.64 -40.19
CA ARG A 355 -17.94 -20.92 -40.90
C ARG A 355 -17.05 -21.95 -40.23
N ASP A 356 -16.70 -21.78 -38.94
CA ASP A 356 -16.03 -22.78 -38.10
C ASP A 356 -17.08 -23.77 -37.55
N THR A 357 -17.54 -24.67 -38.41
CA THR A 357 -18.59 -25.63 -38.06
C THR A 357 -18.09 -26.70 -37.09
N ALA A 358 -16.82 -27.07 -37.14
CA ALA A 358 -16.20 -28.05 -36.24
C ALA A 358 -16.08 -27.48 -34.82
N GLY A 359 -15.52 -26.29 -34.69
CA GLY A 359 -15.41 -25.60 -33.39
C GLY A 359 -16.79 -25.30 -32.78
N ALA A 360 -17.77 -24.92 -33.61
CA ALA A 360 -19.13 -24.67 -33.16
C ALA A 360 -19.82 -25.94 -32.62
N ARG A 361 -19.60 -27.07 -33.27
CA ARG A 361 -20.13 -28.37 -32.79
C ARG A 361 -19.50 -28.80 -31.47
N SER A 362 -18.16 -28.71 -31.38
CA SER A 362 -17.42 -29.01 -30.16
C SER A 362 -17.90 -28.18 -28.98
N ASP A 363 -18.02 -26.82 -29.15
CA ASP A 363 -18.52 -25.93 -28.11
C ASP A 363 -19.93 -26.31 -27.64
N LYS A 364 -20.83 -26.68 -28.59
CA LYS A 364 -22.17 -27.10 -28.24
C LYS A 364 -22.18 -28.43 -27.44
N GLU A 365 -21.38 -29.41 -27.83
CA GLU A 365 -21.27 -30.68 -27.13
C GLU A 365 -20.74 -30.50 -25.71
N ILE A 366 -19.75 -29.60 -25.52
CA ILE A 366 -19.23 -29.23 -24.19
C ILE A 366 -20.34 -28.60 -23.36
N ALA A 367 -21.05 -27.61 -23.92
CA ALA A 367 -22.14 -26.91 -23.21
C ALA A 367 -23.23 -27.92 -22.77
N ASP A 368 -23.70 -28.79 -23.69
CA ASP A 368 -24.74 -29.76 -23.41
C ASP A 368 -24.31 -30.73 -22.28
N ARG A 369 -23.04 -31.16 -22.27
CA ARG A 369 -22.47 -31.96 -21.20
C ARG A 369 -22.46 -31.22 -19.86
N LYS A 370 -21.98 -29.96 -19.83
CA LYS A 370 -21.95 -29.14 -18.62
C LYS A 370 -23.35 -28.89 -18.06
N ILE A 371 -24.34 -28.68 -18.92
CA ILE A 371 -25.74 -28.54 -18.54
C ILE A 371 -26.28 -29.85 -17.93
N ALA A 372 -25.95 -30.96 -18.52
CA ALA A 372 -26.37 -32.27 -17.98
C ALA A 372 -25.71 -32.57 -16.61
N GLU A 373 -24.44 -32.30 -16.48
CA GLU A 373 -23.71 -32.42 -15.20
C GLU A 373 -24.34 -31.50 -14.12
N TYR A 374 -24.66 -30.26 -14.45
CA TYR A 374 -25.33 -29.30 -13.52
C TYR A 374 -26.69 -29.87 -13.07
N ARG A 375 -27.50 -30.32 -14.03
CA ARG A 375 -28.84 -30.87 -13.74
C ARG A 375 -28.78 -32.13 -12.85
N SER A 376 -27.76 -32.97 -13.00
CA SER A 376 -27.57 -34.16 -12.16
C SER A 376 -27.12 -33.84 -10.74
N ARG A 377 -26.57 -32.62 -10.51
CA ARG A 377 -26.00 -32.17 -9.23
C ARG A 377 -26.73 -30.97 -8.62
N LEU A 378 -28.02 -30.76 -8.97
CA LEU A 378 -28.82 -29.62 -8.45
C LEU A 378 -28.94 -29.59 -6.92
N SER A 379 -28.76 -30.73 -6.22
CA SER A 379 -28.74 -30.81 -4.76
C SER A 379 -27.38 -30.43 -4.14
N ASP A 380 -26.32 -30.32 -4.95
CA ASP A 380 -24.98 -29.98 -4.48
C ASP A 380 -24.76 -28.46 -4.57
N SER A 381 -24.82 -27.78 -3.44
CA SER A 381 -24.62 -26.31 -3.35
C SER A 381 -23.20 -25.87 -3.67
N THR A 382 -22.26 -26.78 -3.80
CA THR A 382 -20.85 -26.48 -4.15
C THR A 382 -20.62 -26.42 -5.65
N TYR A 383 -21.59 -26.87 -6.47
CA TYR A 383 -21.46 -26.88 -7.93
C TYR A 383 -21.60 -25.48 -8.53
N SER A 384 -20.85 -25.26 -9.59
CA SER A 384 -20.73 -23.92 -10.23
C SER A 384 -22.05 -23.34 -10.70
N ILE A 385 -22.36 -22.12 -10.26
CA ILE A 385 -23.53 -21.33 -10.70
C ILE A 385 -23.49 -20.96 -12.20
N TYR A 386 -22.33 -21.01 -12.82
CA TYR A 386 -22.13 -20.65 -14.23
C TYR A 386 -22.55 -21.76 -15.21
N ALA A 387 -22.75 -22.98 -14.73
CA ALA A 387 -23.34 -24.06 -15.50
C ALA A 387 -24.89 -23.95 -15.60
N ASP A 388 -25.50 -23.12 -14.79
CA ASP A 388 -26.96 -22.84 -14.80
C ASP A 388 -27.34 -21.91 -15.96
N THR A 389 -27.80 -22.49 -17.07
CA THR A 389 -28.24 -21.71 -18.25
C THR A 389 -29.55 -20.98 -18.06
N THR A 390 -30.29 -21.24 -16.97
CA THR A 390 -31.53 -20.50 -16.66
C THR A 390 -31.24 -19.17 -15.98
N ARG A 391 -30.02 -19.00 -15.49
CA ARG A 391 -29.57 -17.80 -14.80
C ARG A 391 -29.23 -16.70 -15.81
N ARG A 392 -29.72 -15.50 -15.53
CA ARG A 392 -29.38 -14.31 -16.31
C ARG A 392 -28.16 -13.63 -15.74
N PHE A 393 -27.08 -13.53 -16.54
CA PHE A 393 -25.82 -12.89 -16.19
C PHE A 393 -25.71 -11.46 -16.71
N ASP A 394 -26.75 -10.96 -17.36
CA ASP A 394 -26.93 -9.60 -17.91
C ASP A 394 -27.80 -8.71 -17.00
N ARG A 395 -27.98 -9.08 -15.73
CA ARG A 395 -28.71 -8.29 -14.73
C ARG A 395 -27.76 -7.47 -13.86
N LEU A 396 -28.28 -6.35 -13.36
CA LEU A 396 -27.58 -5.53 -12.40
C LEU A 396 -27.27 -6.35 -11.13
N LEU A 397 -26.08 -6.13 -10.59
CA LEU A 397 -25.59 -6.79 -9.37
C LEU A 397 -25.75 -5.84 -8.19
N SER A 398 -26.24 -6.33 -7.04
CA SER A 398 -26.14 -5.63 -5.75
C SER A 398 -24.76 -5.85 -5.12
N PHE A 399 -24.33 -4.97 -4.24
CA PHE A 399 -23.09 -5.15 -3.49
C PHE A 399 -23.06 -6.44 -2.67
N ASP A 400 -24.21 -6.90 -2.16
CA ASP A 400 -24.34 -8.15 -1.39
C ASP A 400 -24.47 -9.40 -2.29
N SER A 401 -24.38 -9.26 -3.62
CA SER A 401 -24.49 -10.39 -4.55
C SER A 401 -23.27 -11.32 -4.44
N LYS A 402 -23.50 -12.61 -4.31
CA LYS A 402 -22.41 -13.61 -4.39
C LYS A 402 -21.59 -13.52 -5.68
N MET A 403 -22.17 -12.97 -6.75
CA MET A 403 -21.49 -12.73 -8.03
C MET A 403 -20.68 -11.44 -8.05
N ALA A 404 -20.94 -10.53 -7.09
CA ALA A 404 -20.19 -9.29 -6.91
C ALA A 404 -18.94 -9.46 -6.05
N GLY A 405 -18.72 -10.63 -5.42
CA GLY A 405 -17.67 -10.93 -4.44
C GLY A 405 -16.28 -10.39 -4.76
N SER A 406 -15.25 -10.96 -4.21
CA SER A 406 -13.86 -10.42 -4.24
C SER A 406 -13.33 -9.95 -5.61
N SER A 407 -13.93 -10.41 -6.72
CA SER A 407 -13.55 -9.96 -8.08
C SER A 407 -13.93 -8.50 -8.40
N PHE A 408 -14.91 -7.91 -7.67
CA PHE A 408 -15.26 -6.49 -7.79
C PHE A 408 -14.72 -5.62 -6.64
N GLU A 409 -14.37 -6.22 -5.50
CA GLU A 409 -13.86 -5.50 -4.32
C GLU A 409 -12.38 -5.08 -4.44
N ARG A 410 -11.59 -5.79 -5.25
CA ARG A 410 -10.14 -5.60 -5.34
C ARG A 410 -9.66 -4.33 -6.05
N ILE A 411 -10.55 -3.48 -6.52
CA ILE A 411 -10.18 -2.36 -7.40
C ILE A 411 -9.72 -1.13 -6.66
N ALA A 412 -10.25 -0.88 -5.47
CA ALA A 412 -9.82 0.27 -4.67
C ALA A 412 -8.32 0.23 -4.31
N ALA A 413 -7.70 -0.95 -4.35
CA ALA A 413 -6.30 -1.17 -4.00
C ALA A 413 -5.34 -1.24 -5.20
N ARG A 414 -5.80 -1.54 -6.43
CA ARG A 414 -4.91 -1.60 -7.59
C ARG A 414 -4.81 -0.23 -8.25
N ARG A 415 -3.75 0.48 -7.93
CA ARG A 415 -3.28 1.60 -8.75
C ARG A 415 -2.95 1.10 -10.16
N SER A 416 -3.08 1.99 -11.14
CA SER A 416 -2.71 1.72 -12.54
C SER A 416 -1.31 1.10 -12.63
N ASP A 417 -1.07 0.27 -13.63
CA ASP A 417 0.26 -0.34 -13.95
C ASP A 417 1.41 0.69 -14.09
N ASP A 418 1.09 2.00 -14.08
CA ASP A 418 2.07 3.09 -14.12
C ASP A 418 2.73 3.36 -12.75
N ASP A 419 2.16 2.91 -11.62
CA ASP A 419 2.79 2.97 -10.29
C ASP A 419 3.63 1.69 -10.06
N LYS A 420 4.66 1.49 -10.88
CA LYS A 420 5.70 0.47 -10.61
C LYS A 420 6.32 0.78 -9.26
N MET A 421 6.19 -0.15 -8.30
CA MET A 421 6.95 -0.06 -7.06
C MET A 421 8.42 -0.03 -7.41
N THR A 422 9.05 1.08 -7.11
CA THR A 422 10.47 1.27 -7.38
C THR A 422 11.26 1.08 -6.10
N LEU A 423 12.38 0.36 -6.21
CA LEU A 423 13.36 0.30 -5.15
C LEU A 423 13.90 1.71 -4.87
N LEU A 424 14.14 2.00 -3.59
CA LEU A 424 14.78 3.26 -3.21
C LEU A 424 16.23 3.29 -3.72
N PRO A 425 16.74 4.49 -4.11
CA PRO A 425 18.02 4.61 -4.82
C PRO A 425 19.24 4.16 -4.04
N LEU A 426 20.36 3.96 -4.74
CA LEU A 426 21.66 3.60 -4.20
C LEU A 426 22.28 4.74 -3.35
N TYR A 427 23.11 4.37 -2.40
CA TYR A 427 23.93 5.29 -1.62
C TYR A 427 25.29 5.54 -2.30
N ARG A 428 25.76 6.79 -2.25
CA ARG A 428 27.08 7.18 -2.72
C ARG A 428 27.62 8.39 -1.99
N PHE A 429 28.90 8.62 -2.08
CA PHE A 429 29.46 9.92 -1.72
C PHE A 429 29.19 10.92 -2.84
N THR A 430 28.62 12.04 -2.48
CA THR A 430 28.19 13.08 -3.43
C THR A 430 28.33 14.47 -2.82
N PHE A 431 28.24 15.53 -3.62
CA PHE A 431 28.30 16.91 -3.14
C PHE A 431 26.88 17.45 -2.88
N ILE A 432 26.64 17.85 -1.62
CA ILE A 432 25.38 18.42 -1.16
C ILE A 432 25.68 19.65 -0.31
N LYS A 433 24.97 20.78 -0.55
CA LYS A 433 24.98 21.93 0.37
C LYS A 433 24.12 21.59 1.59
N ASP A 434 24.63 21.91 2.77
CA ASP A 434 23.84 21.81 4.00
C ASP A 434 22.70 22.84 3.93
N ASP A 435 21.46 22.34 3.87
CA ASP A 435 20.27 23.15 4.00
C ASP A 435 19.76 22.97 5.43
N SER A 436 19.77 24.07 6.21
CA SER A 436 19.41 24.07 7.63
C SER A 436 17.95 23.68 7.91
N THR A 437 17.15 23.43 6.87
CA THR A 437 15.74 23.05 6.97
C THR A 437 15.49 21.56 7.19
N HIS A 438 16.50 20.69 7.09
CA HIS A 438 16.36 19.22 7.19
C HIS A 438 16.99 18.60 8.44
N THR A 439 17.11 19.33 9.52
CA THR A 439 17.69 18.83 10.79
C THR A 439 16.88 17.75 11.51
N ALA A 440 15.62 17.53 11.16
CA ALA A 440 14.77 16.52 11.82
C ALA A 440 15.00 15.07 11.35
N VAL A 441 15.61 14.84 10.19
CA VAL A 441 15.86 13.49 9.63
C VAL A 441 17.22 12.91 10.05
N ALA A 442 18.06 13.70 10.71
CA ALA A 442 19.45 13.34 11.03
C ALA A 442 19.61 12.26 12.10
N THR A 443 18.54 11.84 12.78
CA THR A 443 18.64 10.90 13.93
C THR A 443 18.65 9.41 13.55
N THR A 444 18.46 9.07 12.27
CA THR A 444 18.41 7.67 11.79
C THR A 444 19.54 7.29 10.84
N ARG A 445 20.50 8.19 10.56
CA ARG A 445 21.62 7.87 9.67
C ARG A 445 22.54 6.83 10.34
N PHE A 446 22.90 5.81 9.56
CA PHE A 446 23.93 4.85 9.95
C PHE A 446 25.25 5.59 10.18
N HIS A 447 25.75 5.48 11.41
CA HIS A 447 27.00 6.10 11.81
C HIS A 447 28.13 5.13 11.52
N SER A 448 28.94 5.40 10.54
CA SER A 448 30.15 4.65 10.26
C SER A 448 31.36 5.54 10.51
N GLN A 449 32.05 5.31 11.63
CA GLN A 449 33.26 6.07 11.97
C GLN A 449 34.26 6.07 10.81
N ARG A 450 34.45 4.93 10.15
CA ARG A 450 35.38 4.82 9.02
C ARG A 450 34.96 5.68 7.81
N ALA A 451 33.65 5.83 7.55
CA ALA A 451 33.16 6.72 6.50
C ALA A 451 33.33 8.20 6.89
N GLU A 452 33.16 8.54 8.15
CA GLU A 452 33.39 9.91 8.65
C GLU A 452 34.87 10.27 8.61
N ASP A 453 35.74 9.36 9.06
CA ASP A 453 37.19 9.56 8.95
C ASP A 453 37.62 9.73 7.47
N PHE A 454 36.96 9.02 6.56
CA PHE A 454 37.19 9.19 5.13
C PHE A 454 36.75 10.57 4.64
N ILE A 455 35.52 11.03 5.00
CA ILE A 455 35.04 12.38 4.65
C ILE A 455 35.98 13.46 5.21
N ALA A 456 36.39 13.30 6.48
CA ALA A 456 37.34 14.20 7.13
C ALA A 456 38.72 14.22 6.41
N ARG A 457 39.19 13.05 5.96
CA ARG A 457 40.45 12.93 5.22
C ARG A 457 40.41 13.56 3.82
N VAL A 458 39.26 13.47 3.13
CA VAL A 458 39.02 14.17 1.85
C VAL A 458 39.00 15.68 2.08
N GLY A 459 38.39 16.11 3.19
CA GLY A 459 38.37 17.52 3.63
C GLY A 459 37.46 18.44 2.82
N ASN A 460 36.60 17.89 1.95
CA ASN A 460 35.65 18.69 1.17
C ASN A 460 34.36 18.94 1.98
N PRO A 461 34.01 20.21 2.24
CA PRO A 461 32.85 20.54 3.08
C PRO A 461 31.49 20.17 2.45
N LEU A 462 31.45 19.94 1.13
CA LEU A 462 30.24 19.52 0.42
C LEU A 462 30.06 18.01 0.37
N LEU A 463 31.10 17.20 0.74
CA LEU A 463 31.06 15.75 0.61
C LEU A 463 30.14 15.13 1.65
N ARG A 464 29.16 14.38 1.20
CA ARG A 464 28.22 13.63 2.04
C ARG A 464 27.97 12.24 1.43
N ILE A 465 27.60 11.28 2.27
CA ILE A 465 27.04 10.02 1.80
C ILE A 465 25.51 10.15 1.73
N SER A 466 24.91 9.90 0.57
CA SER A 466 23.49 10.10 0.36
C SER A 466 22.96 9.26 -0.81
N ARG A 467 21.67 8.95 -0.77
CA ARG A 467 20.91 8.42 -1.91
C ARG A 467 20.24 9.53 -2.74
N SER A 468 20.23 10.75 -2.25
CA SER A 468 19.60 11.88 -2.91
C SER A 468 20.49 12.45 -4.02
N THR A 469 19.85 13.03 -5.03
CA THR A 469 20.53 13.87 -6.02
C THR A 469 21.08 15.12 -5.37
N THR A 470 22.12 15.72 -5.98
CA THR A 470 22.70 16.98 -5.49
C THR A 470 21.66 18.13 -5.51
N ASN A 471 21.71 19.01 -4.50
CA ASN A 471 20.95 20.26 -4.44
C ASN A 471 21.75 21.47 -4.96
N ILE A 472 22.88 21.24 -5.61
CA ILE A 472 23.75 22.27 -6.18
C ILE A 472 23.25 22.61 -7.61
N ALA A 473 23.12 23.91 -7.89
CA ALA A 473 22.69 24.38 -9.21
C ALA A 473 23.66 23.94 -10.33
N PRO A 474 23.17 23.63 -11.55
CA PRO A 474 23.99 23.11 -12.67
C PRO A 474 25.21 23.97 -12.99
N ASP A 475 25.08 25.29 -13.03
CA ASP A 475 26.20 26.19 -13.31
C ASP A 475 27.30 26.11 -12.23
N SER A 476 26.90 25.97 -10.97
CA SER A 476 27.81 25.76 -9.84
C SER A 476 28.52 24.41 -9.93
N LEU A 477 27.83 23.35 -10.39
CA LEU A 477 28.43 22.03 -10.63
C LEU A 477 29.50 22.08 -11.72
N ILE A 478 29.25 22.82 -12.80
CA ILE A 478 30.24 23.02 -13.86
C ILE A 478 31.47 23.76 -13.34
N ALA A 479 31.29 24.77 -12.49
CA ALA A 479 32.39 25.49 -11.86
C ALA A 479 33.20 24.57 -10.92
N ILE A 480 32.52 23.78 -10.08
CA ILE A 480 33.14 22.77 -9.20
C ILE A 480 33.93 21.76 -10.02
N HIS A 481 33.35 21.24 -11.11
CA HIS A 481 34.03 20.31 -12.01
C HIS A 481 35.33 20.92 -12.60
N ARG A 482 35.31 22.16 -13.07
CA ARG A 482 36.51 22.84 -13.57
C ARG A 482 37.59 22.96 -12.51
N THR A 483 37.20 23.29 -11.28
CA THR A 483 38.13 23.40 -10.15
C THR A 483 38.79 22.04 -9.84
N HIS A 484 37.99 20.97 -9.76
CA HIS A 484 38.53 19.63 -9.50
C HIS A 484 39.42 19.12 -10.65
N LYS A 485 39.05 19.42 -11.89
CA LYS A 485 39.89 19.08 -13.07
C LYS A 485 41.25 19.79 -13.02
N GLN A 486 41.29 21.04 -12.59
CA GLN A 486 42.56 21.76 -12.41
C GLN A 486 43.39 21.20 -11.24
N ALA A 487 42.70 20.81 -10.13
CA ALA A 487 43.36 20.26 -8.95
C ALA A 487 44.07 18.92 -9.24
N THR A 488 43.54 18.07 -10.14
CA THR A 488 44.18 16.79 -10.52
C THR A 488 45.53 16.97 -11.21
N HIS A 489 45.75 18.10 -11.91
CA HIS A 489 47.04 18.40 -12.55
C HIS A 489 48.12 18.89 -11.55
N ALA A 490 47.71 19.31 -10.36
CA ALA A 490 48.60 19.86 -9.33
C ALA A 490 48.83 18.88 -8.14
N ALA A 491 48.16 17.73 -8.14
CA ALA A 491 48.20 16.79 -7.02
C ALA A 491 49.55 16.05 -6.93
N THR A 492 50.09 15.90 -5.73
CA THR A 492 51.23 15.04 -5.43
C THR A 492 50.79 13.59 -5.29
N ASP A 493 51.68 12.61 -5.56
CA ASP A 493 51.39 11.18 -5.63
C ASP A 493 50.56 10.64 -4.46
N ASP A 494 50.84 11.04 -3.21
CA ASP A 494 50.15 10.54 -2.02
C ASP A 494 48.67 11.01 -1.88
N LYS A 495 48.30 12.09 -2.57
CA LYS A 495 46.92 12.64 -2.53
C LYS A 495 46.22 12.62 -3.88
N ALA A 496 46.87 12.09 -4.91
CA ALA A 496 46.32 12.03 -6.28
C ALA A 496 44.94 11.34 -6.30
N TRP A 497 44.74 10.26 -5.55
CA TRP A 497 43.46 9.55 -5.48
C TRP A 497 42.31 10.41 -4.91
N ILE A 498 42.58 11.38 -3.98
CA ILE A 498 41.56 12.28 -3.42
C ILE A 498 41.07 13.24 -4.52
N SER A 499 41.97 13.89 -5.22
CA SER A 499 41.63 14.81 -6.32
C SER A 499 40.90 14.09 -7.46
N LEU A 500 41.32 12.86 -7.78
CA LEU A 500 40.64 12.02 -8.74
C LEU A 500 39.24 11.60 -8.28
N PHE A 501 39.06 11.26 -6.98
CA PHE A 501 37.78 10.94 -6.40
C PHE A 501 36.78 12.10 -6.49
N GLU A 502 37.21 13.32 -6.14
CA GLU A 502 36.38 14.53 -6.24
C GLU A 502 36.05 14.88 -7.70
N LEU A 503 37.02 14.72 -8.61
CA LEU A 503 36.78 14.89 -10.04
C LEU A 503 35.72 13.91 -10.54
N ALA A 504 35.85 12.64 -10.23
CA ALA A 504 34.91 11.60 -10.65
C ALA A 504 33.49 11.84 -10.11
N ILE A 505 33.34 12.31 -8.86
CA ILE A 505 32.02 12.73 -8.34
C ILE A 505 31.47 13.85 -9.22
N SER A 506 32.25 14.90 -9.50
CA SER A 506 31.78 16.03 -10.29
C SER A 506 31.44 15.65 -11.73
N GLU A 507 32.18 14.72 -12.35
CA GLU A 507 31.89 14.16 -13.67
C GLU A 507 30.56 13.38 -13.68
N SER A 508 30.31 12.56 -12.65
CA SER A 508 29.02 11.85 -12.49
C SER A 508 27.85 12.83 -12.36
N LEU A 509 28.00 13.88 -11.54
CA LEU A 509 26.96 14.88 -11.31
C LEU A 509 26.60 15.70 -12.57
N ILE A 510 27.55 15.92 -13.48
CA ILE A 510 27.30 16.54 -14.80
C ILE A 510 26.99 15.52 -15.90
N LYS A 511 26.69 14.26 -15.52
CA LYS A 511 26.30 13.14 -16.40
C LYS A 511 27.39 12.70 -17.39
N GLN A 512 28.65 12.96 -17.11
CA GLN A 512 29.79 12.42 -17.86
C GLN A 512 30.21 11.05 -17.31
N TYR A 513 29.26 10.08 -17.28
CA TYR A 513 29.40 8.81 -16.59
C TYR A 513 30.63 7.99 -17.05
N THR A 514 30.89 7.92 -18.34
CA THR A 514 32.07 7.20 -18.87
C THR A 514 33.39 7.79 -18.36
N ASN A 515 33.49 9.12 -18.32
CA ASN A 515 34.67 9.79 -17.79
C ASN A 515 34.80 9.49 -16.29
N ALA A 516 33.70 9.62 -15.52
CA ALA A 516 33.66 9.36 -14.09
C ALA A 516 34.12 7.93 -13.76
N VAL A 517 33.62 6.90 -14.47
CA VAL A 517 34.04 5.50 -14.28
C VAL A 517 35.54 5.32 -14.55
N ASN A 518 36.07 5.95 -15.60
CA ASN A 518 37.50 5.92 -15.92
C ASN A 518 38.34 6.63 -14.84
N THR A 519 37.89 7.80 -14.39
CA THR A 519 38.56 8.56 -13.34
C THR A 519 38.55 7.80 -11.99
N TYR A 520 37.44 7.14 -11.63
CA TYR A 520 37.43 6.22 -10.47
C TYR A 520 38.40 5.06 -10.64
N THR A 521 38.53 4.51 -11.86
CA THR A 521 39.47 3.40 -12.11
C THR A 521 40.89 3.82 -11.82
N VAL A 522 41.28 5.00 -12.31
CA VAL A 522 42.63 5.56 -12.01
C VAL A 522 42.79 5.84 -10.50
N ALA A 523 41.76 6.38 -9.85
CA ALA A 523 41.80 6.61 -8.41
C ALA A 523 41.98 5.30 -7.60
N ILE A 524 41.35 4.20 -8.05
CA ILE A 524 41.52 2.86 -7.49
C ILE A 524 42.93 2.32 -7.67
N GLU A 525 43.57 2.56 -8.81
CA GLU A 525 44.96 2.16 -9.06
C GLU A 525 45.90 2.83 -8.04
N HIS A 526 45.64 4.10 -7.70
CA HIS A 526 46.41 4.83 -6.69
C HIS A 526 46.09 4.38 -5.24
N ASN A 527 44.86 3.89 -4.95
CA ASN A 527 44.49 3.44 -3.62
C ASN A 527 43.53 2.24 -3.67
N PRO A 528 44.03 1.04 -4.02
CA PRO A 528 43.19 -0.15 -4.24
C PRO A 528 42.57 -0.73 -2.95
N ALA A 529 43.04 -0.32 -1.78
CA ALA A 529 42.53 -0.75 -0.49
C ALA A 529 41.35 0.10 0.03
N ASN A 530 40.94 1.14 -0.71
CA ASN A 530 39.87 2.03 -0.28
C ASN A 530 38.50 1.54 -0.78
N PRO A 531 37.59 1.07 0.11
CA PRO A 531 36.30 0.52 -0.27
C PRO A 531 35.34 1.56 -0.88
N PHE A 532 35.52 2.84 -0.54
CA PHE A 532 34.60 3.90 -0.94
C PHE A 532 34.76 4.30 -2.41
N LEU A 533 35.94 4.08 -2.99
CA LEU A 533 36.16 4.28 -4.43
C LEU A 533 35.36 3.26 -5.26
N TYR A 534 35.34 1.99 -4.82
CA TYR A 534 34.55 0.94 -5.46
C TYR A 534 33.04 1.19 -5.31
N LEU A 535 32.58 1.62 -4.11
CA LEU A 535 31.15 1.99 -3.89
C LEU A 535 30.70 3.04 -4.90
N ASN A 536 31.46 4.13 -5.03
CA ASN A 536 31.09 5.22 -5.93
C ASN A 536 31.17 4.83 -7.39
N ARG A 537 32.17 4.03 -7.79
CA ARG A 537 32.26 3.53 -9.17
C ARG A 537 31.06 2.63 -9.52
N ALA A 538 30.65 1.76 -8.59
CA ALA A 538 29.47 0.92 -8.76
C ALA A 538 28.18 1.75 -8.93
N ALA A 539 27.96 2.73 -8.04
CA ALA A 539 26.82 3.62 -8.14
C ALA A 539 26.79 4.41 -9.45
N THR A 540 27.97 4.88 -9.91
CA THR A 540 28.09 5.59 -11.20
C THR A 540 27.82 4.69 -12.40
N ARG A 541 28.26 3.42 -12.38
CA ARG A 541 27.94 2.42 -13.40
C ARG A 541 26.44 2.15 -13.48
N ALA A 542 25.78 1.99 -12.33
CA ALA A 542 24.33 1.81 -12.26
C ALA A 542 23.59 3.02 -12.85
N GLU A 543 23.96 4.26 -12.47
CA GLU A 543 23.37 5.46 -13.04
C GLU A 543 23.58 5.62 -14.54
N MET A 544 24.74 5.19 -15.04
CA MET A 544 25.02 5.18 -16.48
C MET A 544 24.06 4.22 -17.21
N ILE A 545 23.81 3.05 -16.65
CA ILE A 545 22.87 2.06 -17.19
C ILE A 545 21.44 2.62 -17.17
N ASP A 546 21.01 3.21 -16.05
CA ASP A 546 19.68 3.81 -15.92
C ASP A 546 19.48 4.97 -16.91
N PHE A 547 20.51 5.78 -17.12
CA PHE A 547 20.47 6.88 -18.09
C PHE A 547 20.34 6.35 -19.53
N ILE A 548 21.10 5.33 -19.90
CA ILE A 548 21.01 4.69 -21.23
C ILE A 548 19.62 4.09 -21.42
N SER A 549 19.09 3.39 -20.40
CA SER A 549 17.75 2.78 -20.45
C SER A 549 16.64 3.81 -20.63
N SER A 550 16.78 4.98 -20.01
CA SER A 550 15.82 6.07 -20.15
C SER A 550 15.76 6.65 -21.56
N ILE A 551 16.91 6.70 -22.26
CA ILE A 551 17.00 7.14 -23.65
C ILE A 551 16.37 6.10 -24.58
N ASP A 552 16.66 4.81 -24.38
CA ASP A 552 16.09 3.72 -25.16
C ASP A 552 14.55 3.66 -25.05
N ASN A 553 14.02 3.83 -23.84
CA ASN A 553 12.57 3.88 -23.61
C ASN A 553 11.91 5.12 -24.26
N ALA A 554 12.57 6.26 -24.27
CA ALA A 554 12.08 7.46 -24.95
C ALA A 554 12.07 7.26 -26.49
N TYR A 555 13.09 6.61 -27.02
CA TYR A 555 13.17 6.29 -28.46
C TYR A 555 12.08 5.28 -28.88
N GLN A 556 11.80 4.28 -28.06
CA GLN A 556 10.71 3.32 -28.30
C GLN A 556 9.32 3.98 -28.27
N ARG A 557 9.08 4.95 -27.37
CA ARG A 557 7.83 5.74 -27.37
C ARG A 557 7.65 6.55 -28.65
N ILE A 558 8.69 7.13 -29.19
CA ILE A 558 8.65 7.92 -30.44
C ILE A 558 8.44 7.01 -31.67
N SER A 559 8.98 5.78 -31.67
CA SER A 559 8.83 4.83 -32.78
C SER A 559 7.49 4.09 -32.79
N ILE A 560 6.80 3.95 -31.64
CA ILE A 560 5.49 3.30 -31.51
C ILE A 560 4.35 4.16 -32.09
N GLU A 561 4.51 5.46 -32.17
CA GLU A 561 3.50 6.35 -32.77
C GLU A 561 3.40 6.19 -34.31
N SER A 562 4.35 5.57 -34.97
CA SER A 562 4.43 5.50 -36.42
C SER A 562 3.94 4.20 -37.07
N ASP A 563 3.71 3.07 -36.36
CA ASP A 563 3.21 1.82 -36.95
C ASP A 563 2.44 0.91 -35.97
N PRO A 564 1.10 0.71 -36.18
CA PRO A 564 0.30 -0.19 -35.35
C PRO A 564 0.65 -1.69 -35.45
N ALA A 565 1.36 -2.11 -36.49
CA ALA A 565 1.71 -3.52 -36.72
C ALA A 565 2.95 -3.97 -35.92
N SER A 566 3.79 -3.05 -35.49
CA SER A 566 5.01 -3.34 -34.71
C SER A 566 4.75 -3.56 -33.21
N ARG A 567 3.52 -3.33 -32.72
CA ARG A 567 3.14 -3.46 -31.31
C ARG A 567 3.19 -4.89 -30.74
N LEU A 568 3.28 -5.91 -31.60
CA LEU A 568 3.19 -7.33 -31.20
C LEU A 568 4.51 -8.06 -31.07
N HIS A 569 5.66 -7.43 -31.35
CA HIS A 569 6.93 -8.18 -31.47
C HIS A 569 8.11 -7.69 -30.61
N ASN A 570 8.00 -6.62 -29.82
CA ASN A 570 9.15 -6.07 -29.07
C ASN A 570 8.90 -5.92 -27.58
N SER A 571 8.49 -7.02 -26.90
CA SER A 571 8.66 -7.14 -25.45
C SER A 571 10.00 -7.81 -25.08
N HIS A 572 11.07 -7.50 -25.79
CA HIS A 572 12.40 -7.82 -25.31
C HIS A 572 12.83 -6.70 -24.35
N THR A 573 12.49 -6.84 -23.06
CA THR A 573 13.22 -6.18 -21.99
C THR A 573 14.68 -6.57 -22.14
N ARG A 574 15.54 -5.63 -22.60
CA ARG A 574 16.99 -5.80 -22.49
C ARG A 574 17.28 -5.97 -21.01
N ASN A 575 17.77 -7.13 -20.59
CA ASN A 575 18.40 -7.29 -19.30
C ASN A 575 19.66 -6.43 -19.30
N TYR A 576 19.63 -5.32 -18.56
CA TYR A 576 20.81 -4.51 -18.36
C TYR A 576 21.76 -5.25 -17.43
N ASP A 577 23.02 -5.32 -17.83
CA ASP A 577 24.06 -6.04 -17.09
C ASP A 577 24.65 -5.14 -16.01
N TYR A 578 24.37 -5.48 -14.74
CA TYR A 578 24.93 -4.81 -13.57
C TYR A 578 26.13 -5.55 -12.97
N ASP A 579 26.63 -6.61 -13.58
CA ASP A 579 27.65 -7.50 -13.00
C ASP A 579 28.95 -6.74 -12.63
N ASP A 580 29.42 -5.85 -13.48
CA ASP A 580 30.58 -4.99 -13.17
C ASP A 580 30.39 -4.11 -11.92
N ALA A 581 29.18 -3.62 -11.70
CA ALA A 581 28.87 -2.81 -10.51
C ALA A 581 28.71 -3.69 -9.26
N ILE A 582 28.14 -4.89 -9.40
CA ILE A 582 28.05 -5.90 -8.36
C ILE A 582 29.46 -6.37 -7.93
N ASP A 583 30.38 -6.54 -8.87
CA ASP A 583 31.77 -6.91 -8.59
C ASP A 583 32.50 -5.81 -7.80
N ASP A 584 32.30 -4.55 -8.16
CA ASP A 584 32.83 -3.41 -7.41
C ASP A 584 32.33 -3.40 -5.95
N LEU A 585 31.01 -3.59 -5.75
CA LEU A 585 30.42 -3.65 -4.40
C LEU A 585 30.92 -4.87 -3.62
N THR A 586 31.10 -6.01 -4.29
CA THR A 586 31.70 -7.20 -3.69
C THR A 586 33.12 -6.93 -3.22
N LYS A 587 33.89 -6.17 -3.99
CA LYS A 587 35.22 -5.73 -3.59
C LYS A 587 35.19 -4.76 -2.42
N ALA A 588 34.27 -3.78 -2.44
CA ALA A 588 34.04 -2.85 -1.32
C ALA A 588 33.73 -3.59 -0.02
N ILE A 589 32.83 -4.58 -0.06
CA ILE A 589 32.45 -5.43 1.08
C ILE A 589 33.64 -6.24 1.61
N LYS A 590 34.45 -6.82 0.74
CA LYS A 590 35.69 -7.55 1.14
C LYS A 590 36.68 -6.65 1.86
N LEU A 591 36.78 -5.39 1.45
CA LEU A 591 37.66 -4.40 2.09
C LEU A 591 37.08 -3.81 3.37
N TYR A 592 35.76 -3.77 3.49
CA TYR A 592 35.06 -3.27 4.68
C TYR A 592 33.73 -4.01 4.90
N SER A 593 33.77 -5.14 5.56
CA SER A 593 32.61 -6.01 5.82
C SER A 593 31.55 -5.43 6.77
N GLY A 594 31.86 -4.37 7.52
CA GLY A 594 30.93 -3.66 8.39
C GLY A 594 30.18 -2.50 7.71
N PHE A 595 30.23 -2.37 6.38
CA PHE A 595 29.70 -1.24 5.67
C PHE A 595 28.29 -1.51 5.12
N ALA A 596 27.25 -1.20 5.90
CA ALA A 596 25.85 -1.51 5.60
C ALA A 596 25.39 -0.97 4.22
N TYR A 597 25.87 0.21 3.81
CA TYR A 597 25.49 0.81 2.51
C TYR A 597 25.96 -0.03 1.31
N ALA A 598 27.14 -0.68 1.40
CA ALA A 598 27.62 -1.51 0.30
C ALA A 598 26.79 -2.79 0.12
N TYR A 599 26.30 -3.39 1.21
CA TYR A 599 25.36 -4.49 1.13
C TYR A 599 24.01 -4.04 0.56
N TYR A 600 23.48 -2.90 1.04
CA TYR A 600 22.24 -2.33 0.53
C TYR A 600 22.29 -2.04 -0.97
N ASP A 601 23.37 -1.42 -1.44
CA ASP A 601 23.55 -1.10 -2.86
C ASP A 601 23.71 -2.35 -3.70
N ARG A 602 24.46 -3.36 -3.21
CA ARG A 602 24.60 -4.64 -3.93
C ARG A 602 23.25 -5.37 -4.00
N ALA A 603 22.47 -5.35 -2.92
CA ALA A 603 21.13 -5.91 -2.89
C ALA A 603 20.21 -5.26 -3.95
N ASN A 604 20.26 -3.93 -4.09
CA ASN A 604 19.50 -3.23 -5.11
C ASN A 604 19.85 -3.73 -6.52
N LEU A 605 21.15 -3.84 -6.84
CA LEU A 605 21.60 -4.28 -8.16
C LEU A 605 21.30 -5.76 -8.42
N LEU A 606 21.42 -6.62 -7.40
CA LEU A 606 21.02 -8.03 -7.47
C LEU A 606 19.51 -8.15 -7.74
N ALA A 607 18.69 -7.33 -7.07
CA ALA A 607 17.25 -7.32 -7.30
C ALA A 607 16.89 -6.87 -8.72
N LEU A 608 17.52 -5.82 -9.23
CA LEU A 608 17.35 -5.33 -10.61
C LEU A 608 17.82 -6.38 -11.65
N SER A 609 18.79 -7.22 -11.29
CA SER A 609 19.27 -8.35 -12.11
C SER A 609 18.40 -9.61 -11.96
N GLY A 610 17.29 -9.57 -11.20
CA GLY A 610 16.42 -10.72 -10.96
C GLY A 610 16.96 -11.76 -9.96
N ARG A 611 18.09 -11.49 -9.30
CA ARG A 611 18.74 -12.37 -8.31
C ARG A 611 18.16 -12.13 -6.91
N LEU A 612 16.85 -12.31 -6.77
CA LEU A 612 16.08 -11.92 -5.57
C LEU A 612 16.52 -12.60 -4.26
N PRO A 613 16.85 -13.92 -4.21
CA PRO A 613 17.32 -14.54 -2.99
C PRO A 613 18.61 -13.92 -2.46
N GLU A 614 19.58 -13.65 -3.35
CA GLU A 614 20.86 -13.04 -2.99
C GLU A 614 20.67 -11.58 -2.53
N ALA A 615 19.74 -10.85 -3.17
CA ALA A 615 19.37 -9.50 -2.76
C ALA A 615 18.75 -9.50 -1.35
N PHE A 616 17.90 -10.47 -1.05
CA PHE A 616 17.29 -10.63 0.28
C PHE A 616 18.35 -10.85 1.38
N ASP A 617 19.34 -11.71 1.11
CA ASP A 617 20.44 -11.99 2.06
C ASP A 617 21.27 -10.72 2.31
N ASP A 618 21.57 -9.95 1.28
CA ASP A 618 22.33 -8.70 1.39
C ASP A 618 21.54 -7.60 2.14
N TYR A 619 20.24 -7.42 1.86
CA TYR A 619 19.43 -6.50 2.67
C TYR A 619 19.36 -6.95 4.13
N THR A 620 19.25 -8.25 4.37
CA THR A 620 19.26 -8.79 5.74
C THR A 620 20.57 -8.46 6.43
N LYS A 621 21.69 -8.61 5.72
CA LYS A 621 23.02 -8.23 6.26
C LYS A 621 23.14 -6.74 6.52
N ALA A 622 22.59 -5.89 5.62
CA ALA A 622 22.56 -4.44 5.84
C ALA A 622 21.75 -4.06 7.09
N ILE A 623 20.63 -4.74 7.35
CA ILE A 623 19.77 -4.54 8.52
C ILE A 623 20.45 -5.07 9.81
N GLU A 624 21.14 -6.21 9.75
CA GLU A 624 21.94 -6.70 10.89
C GLU A 624 23.01 -5.70 11.32
N LEU A 625 23.67 -5.07 10.36
CA LEU A 625 24.68 -4.04 10.60
C LEU A 625 24.06 -2.71 11.10
N ASN A 626 22.86 -2.39 10.62
CA ASN A 626 22.10 -1.21 11.02
C ASN A 626 20.60 -1.54 11.14
N PRO A 627 20.10 -1.92 12.33
CA PRO A 627 18.68 -2.23 12.54
C PRO A 627 17.70 -1.09 12.24
N ASN A 628 18.19 0.15 12.17
CA ASN A 628 17.39 1.33 11.82
C ASN A 628 17.56 1.76 10.37
N PHE A 629 18.01 0.87 9.49
CA PHE A 629 18.17 1.17 8.06
C PHE A 629 16.82 1.11 7.34
N ALA A 630 16.10 2.22 7.38
CA ALA A 630 14.73 2.33 6.88
C ALA A 630 14.59 1.87 5.41
N GLU A 631 15.53 2.29 4.55
CA GLU A 631 15.52 1.96 3.13
C GLU A 631 15.76 0.46 2.89
N ALA A 632 16.61 -0.17 3.70
CA ALA A 632 16.84 -1.61 3.59
C ALA A 632 15.60 -2.42 3.98
N HIS A 633 14.88 -2.01 5.04
CA HIS A 633 13.59 -2.59 5.38
C HIS A 633 12.57 -2.39 4.26
N TYR A 634 12.47 -1.19 3.69
CA TYR A 634 11.54 -0.90 2.61
C TYR A 634 11.81 -1.78 1.39
N ASN A 635 13.04 -1.79 0.88
CA ASN A 635 13.38 -2.55 -0.31
C ASN A 635 13.31 -4.07 -0.08
N ARG A 636 13.71 -4.58 1.11
CA ARG A 636 13.55 -5.99 1.47
C ARG A 636 12.07 -6.38 1.53
N GLY A 637 11.24 -5.51 2.10
CA GLY A 637 9.79 -5.71 2.16
C GLY A 637 9.16 -5.80 0.78
N LEU A 638 9.54 -4.93 -0.18
CA LEU A 638 9.08 -5.01 -1.56
C LEU A 638 9.47 -6.34 -2.23
N ILE A 639 10.72 -6.80 -2.02
CA ILE A 639 11.17 -8.09 -2.58
C ILE A 639 10.39 -9.25 -1.99
N GLN A 640 10.13 -9.26 -0.69
CA GLN A 640 9.33 -10.31 -0.03
C GLN A 640 7.90 -10.35 -0.59
N ILE A 641 7.26 -9.20 -0.80
CA ILE A 641 5.94 -9.11 -1.44
C ILE A 641 6.01 -9.70 -2.86
N PHE A 642 7.03 -9.32 -3.63
CA PHE A 642 7.23 -9.86 -4.98
C PHE A 642 7.47 -11.38 -4.99
N MET A 643 8.16 -11.92 -3.97
CA MET A 643 8.38 -13.36 -3.75
C MET A 643 7.15 -14.07 -3.15
N LYS A 644 6.01 -13.38 -3.01
CA LYS A 644 4.73 -13.87 -2.45
C LYS A 644 4.76 -14.18 -0.94
N ASP A 645 5.71 -13.65 -0.20
CA ASP A 645 5.68 -13.62 1.27
C ASP A 645 5.14 -12.25 1.73
N THR A 646 3.89 -11.97 1.36
CA THR A 646 3.24 -10.66 1.55
C THR A 646 3.24 -10.25 3.02
N ARG A 647 2.96 -11.20 3.93
CA ARG A 647 2.89 -10.89 5.37
C ARG A 647 4.22 -10.39 5.94
N LYS A 648 5.33 -11.06 5.65
CA LYS A 648 6.66 -10.62 6.13
C LYS A 648 7.08 -9.33 5.41
N GLY A 649 6.78 -9.22 4.13
CA GLY A 649 7.02 -8.00 3.37
C GLY A 649 6.33 -6.79 3.98
N CYS A 650 5.04 -6.91 4.32
CA CYS A 650 4.29 -5.84 4.98
C CYS A 650 4.85 -5.48 6.37
N LEU A 651 5.39 -6.44 7.13
CA LEU A 651 6.05 -6.13 8.41
C LEU A 651 7.33 -5.31 8.21
N ASP A 652 8.15 -5.65 7.21
CA ASP A 652 9.32 -4.84 6.86
C ASP A 652 8.93 -3.45 6.34
N ILE A 653 7.91 -3.35 5.50
CA ILE A 653 7.38 -2.05 5.03
C ILE A 653 6.84 -1.23 6.21
N SER A 654 6.11 -1.84 7.17
CA SER A 654 5.66 -1.18 8.40
C SER A 654 6.86 -0.63 9.19
N LYS A 655 7.92 -1.44 9.34
CA LYS A 655 9.15 -1.00 10.03
C LYS A 655 9.81 0.18 9.31
N ALA A 656 9.87 0.16 7.98
CA ALA A 656 10.38 1.28 7.19
C ALA A 656 9.55 2.56 7.40
N GLY A 657 8.22 2.44 7.47
CA GLY A 657 7.31 3.53 7.79
C GLY A 657 7.56 4.13 9.18
N GLU A 658 7.73 3.28 10.22
CA GLU A 658 8.16 3.71 11.56
C GLU A 658 9.47 4.50 11.52
N LEU A 659 10.42 4.06 10.71
CA LEU A 659 11.73 4.69 10.58
C LEU A 659 11.72 5.93 9.68
N GLY A 660 10.56 6.33 9.13
CA GLY A 660 10.37 7.60 8.47
C GLY A 660 10.18 7.55 6.95
N ILE A 661 10.08 6.37 6.34
CA ILE A 661 9.73 6.23 4.90
C ILE A 661 8.22 6.41 4.76
N GLY A 662 7.78 7.61 4.35
CA GLY A 662 6.36 7.95 4.25
C GLY A 662 5.61 7.16 3.17
N GLU A 663 6.29 6.76 2.12
CA GLU A 663 5.79 5.94 1.00
C GLU A 663 5.41 4.52 1.43
N ALA A 664 5.95 4.04 2.55
CA ALA A 664 5.65 2.72 3.11
C ALA A 664 4.15 2.51 3.35
N TYR A 665 3.45 3.55 3.84
CA TYR A 665 2.02 3.45 4.12
C TYR A 665 1.15 3.36 2.86
N GLU A 666 1.63 3.85 1.73
CA GLU A 666 0.93 3.67 0.45
C GLU A 666 1.05 2.21 -0.04
N VAL A 667 2.21 1.57 0.17
CA VAL A 667 2.41 0.14 -0.13
C VAL A 667 1.52 -0.72 0.78
N LEU A 668 1.46 -0.42 2.08
CA LEU A 668 0.65 -1.17 3.04
C LEU A 668 -0.84 -1.13 2.71
N LYS A 669 -1.38 0.01 2.27
CA LYS A 669 -2.78 0.11 1.81
C LYS A 669 -3.11 -0.88 0.69
N ILE A 670 -2.13 -1.22 -0.15
CA ILE A 670 -2.33 -2.11 -1.29
C ILE A 670 -2.27 -3.59 -0.86
N TYR A 671 -1.35 -3.94 0.05
CA TYR A 671 -1.00 -5.34 0.33
C TYR A 671 -1.35 -5.84 1.73
N ALA A 672 -1.66 -4.97 2.71
CA ALA A 672 -1.93 -5.41 4.08
C ALA A 672 -3.27 -6.18 4.26
N GLY A 673 -4.10 -6.22 3.22
CA GLY A 673 -5.36 -6.98 3.18
C GLY A 673 -5.28 -8.32 2.44
N GLU A 674 -4.12 -8.67 1.89
CA GLU A 674 -3.83 -9.97 1.26
C GLU A 674 -3.20 -10.94 2.26
#